data_318810301dea8627c61537c7231c9791
#
_entry.id   318810301dea8627c61537c7231c9791
#
_cell.length_a   1.000
_cell.length_b   1.000
_cell.length_c   1.000
_cell.angle_alpha   90.00
_cell.angle_beta   90.00
_cell.angle_gamma   90.00
#
_symmetry.space_group_name_H-M   'P 1'
#
loop_
_entity.id
_entity.type
_entity.pdbx_description
1 polymer ?
#
loop_
_entity_poly.entity_id
_entity_poly.type
_entity_poly.pdbx_seq_one_letter_code
_entity_poly.pdbx_strand_id
1 'polypeptide(L)'
;MKTGTILLSALLVAALQLQAASGAPGDEKAADSDYDVVVAGGTSYGVAAAVEAARAGKKVLVVAPRSALGEDLAGTLRLRPEDGASLPSWLRERLYAPNPDARPSLGVATPLQVKKALDGALSEAGVAFRCWLQPCDIAADADGLVTGLWVAGRDGRAFVKAKEVVDATLWASLARRTGNLVLDLPPDQEAKFARNVVSGERPSAPGLTATAVSDAAEVTTADAALSPQIAPAPGAPSNVSARVWRCEKSFPPGDLSARALARIEHEMRDATWTRDQADAADFVYLADPPAGIGRAHRIAKIVRRPPETPVLAETDVLVVGAGTSGAPAAIAAARGGAKVVCVEYAGRVGGISTEGGIGRYCFGLRRGFTSELDAGVSKVGSFYACCKAEWLRREGRRYGVDWWLCAQATGAVVENGRVVGAFVALPDGTYGAVRAKAVVDATGYALIAASAGARTEFLSDGELSVQGAGSLTRVLGRSHLNTDAFFVDDADPADVSYEWLRARASFGPWVWDQTSVVSSRERRRMRGAYCVTVQDVLSGRNYPDVVALAHSNFDTHGQTVDPQFSVHIPERKHLVSSRIPYRALLPEKTDGLLTVGLGMSAHRDAMPVLRMQADLQNSGYAAGLAAAQAVRKGVELRDIDVRELQGELVAKGIIDASDVSAAPSAPLSDAELSTTVASLDYDDAALARVFADASRALPILRRAYAAAREPERKLFYAHVLGALGDASGAETLAAAVDAAPWDDGWNYRGMGQFGASLSRVDSYLIALGCAANRGRPAVVEAIRRKAADLGPKSAYSHFRSVAKAAEGVGAGELAADLSRLLSLPGVRGHALAPSALPRIEGYAKDSTWIGAGNEERNVCLRELALARALYRLGDSSGLGDSSGLGERTLRTYVDDPRRVYAVHARSVLAGGHSARSRSGGGECLPGECAF
;
A
#
# COMPACT_ATOMS: atom_id res chain seq x y z
N MET A 1 -37.81 35.89 -6.30
CA MET A 1 -37.10 34.73 -6.85
C MET A 1 -35.59 34.72 -6.57
N LYS A 2 -35.09 35.35 -5.50
CA LYS A 2 -33.67 35.34 -5.10
C LYS A 2 -33.40 34.70 -3.73
N THR A 3 -34.42 34.28 -3.02
CA THR A 3 -34.32 33.65 -1.67
C THR A 3 -34.45 32.14 -1.71
N GLY A 4 -34.86 31.54 -2.83
CA GLY A 4 -34.97 30.07 -2.97
C GLY A 4 -33.65 29.34 -3.28
N THR A 5 -32.69 30.04 -3.91
CA THR A 5 -31.46 29.42 -4.37
C THR A 5 -30.39 29.26 -3.22
N ILE A 6 -30.47 30.12 -2.21
CA ILE A 6 -29.53 30.06 -1.06
C ILE A 6 -29.94 28.96 -0.07
N LEU A 7 -31.26 28.69 0.07
CA LEU A 7 -31.74 27.58 0.92
C LEU A 7 -31.46 26.20 0.29
N LEU A 8 -31.47 26.09 -1.04
CA LEU A 8 -31.13 24.84 -1.72
C LEU A 8 -29.65 24.51 -1.59
N SER A 9 -28.77 25.53 -1.64
CA SER A 9 -27.33 25.33 -1.46
C SER A 9 -26.98 24.92 -0.03
N ALA A 10 -27.63 25.48 0.99
CA ALA A 10 -27.42 25.12 2.39
C ALA A 10 -27.95 23.72 2.74
N LEU A 11 -29.09 23.32 2.14
CA LEU A 11 -29.61 21.96 2.27
C LEU A 11 -28.78 20.92 1.52
N LEU A 12 -28.16 21.28 0.38
CA LEU A 12 -27.28 20.40 -0.35
C LEU A 12 -25.96 20.16 0.41
N VAL A 13 -25.42 21.19 1.07
CA VAL A 13 -24.22 21.09 1.92
C VAL A 13 -24.49 20.24 3.17
N ALA A 14 -25.66 20.38 3.80
CA ALA A 14 -26.06 19.55 4.93
C ALA A 14 -26.30 18.08 4.54
N ALA A 15 -26.84 17.81 3.34
CA ALA A 15 -26.98 16.47 2.80
C ALA A 15 -25.62 15.82 2.44
N LEU A 16 -24.66 16.62 1.97
CA LEU A 16 -23.29 16.18 1.70
C LEU A 16 -22.51 15.83 2.99
N GLN A 17 -22.76 16.52 4.09
CA GLN A 17 -22.18 16.19 5.40
C GLN A 17 -22.73 14.88 5.98
N LEU A 18 -24.02 14.58 5.75
CA LEU A 18 -24.65 13.33 6.19
C LEU A 18 -24.20 12.11 5.34
N GLN A 19 -23.89 12.30 4.05
CA GLN A 19 -23.37 11.22 3.20
C GLN A 19 -21.87 10.96 3.38
N ALA A 20 -21.08 11.96 3.76
CA ALA A 20 -19.67 11.78 4.14
C ALA A 20 -19.51 11.05 5.49
N ALA A 21 -20.54 11.06 6.34
CA ALA A 21 -20.58 10.29 7.58
C ALA A 21 -21.07 8.83 7.39
N SER A 22 -21.66 8.49 6.23
CA SER A 22 -21.99 7.12 5.87
C SER A 22 -20.85 6.45 5.11
N GLY A 23 -19.71 6.31 5.75
CA GLY A 23 -18.76 5.23 5.44
C GLY A 23 -19.51 3.90 5.58
N ALA A 24 -19.12 2.88 4.80
CA ALA A 24 -19.78 1.59 4.76
C ALA A 24 -20.16 1.10 6.17
N PRO A 25 -21.33 0.52 6.39
CA PRO A 25 -21.76 0.06 7.70
C PRO A 25 -20.85 -1.08 8.14
N GLY A 26 -20.00 -0.82 9.13
CA GLY A 26 -19.19 -1.87 9.72
C GLY A 26 -18.05 -1.46 10.61
N ASP A 27 -17.53 -0.26 10.52
CA ASP A 27 -16.48 0.19 11.44
C ASP A 27 -16.75 1.64 11.90
N GLU A 28 -17.66 1.82 12.86
CA GLU A 28 -17.42 2.86 13.84
C GLU A 28 -16.12 2.49 14.54
N LYS A 29 -15.01 3.04 14.08
CA LYS A 29 -13.75 2.99 14.84
C LYS A 29 -14.08 3.55 16.20
N ALA A 30 -14.06 2.69 17.23
CA ALA A 30 -14.14 3.12 18.60
C ALA A 30 -13.19 4.31 18.74
N ALA A 31 -13.75 5.46 19.11
CA ALA A 31 -12.99 6.68 19.28
C ALA A 31 -11.80 6.32 20.15
N ASP A 32 -10.61 6.59 19.64
CA ASP A 32 -9.37 6.37 20.41
C ASP A 32 -9.59 7.02 21.77
N SER A 33 -9.28 6.31 22.82
CA SER A 33 -9.57 6.71 24.21
C SER A 33 -9.22 8.18 24.42
N ASP A 34 -10.08 8.93 25.10
CA ASP A 34 -9.90 10.35 25.41
C ASP A 34 -8.45 10.70 25.81
N TYR A 35 -7.88 11.68 25.17
CA TYR A 35 -6.57 12.22 25.49
C TYR A 35 -6.67 13.53 26.30
N ASP A 36 -5.69 13.78 27.17
CA ASP A 36 -5.58 15.09 27.78
C ASP A 36 -5.04 16.11 26.77
N VAL A 37 -4.01 15.69 25.99
CA VAL A 37 -3.36 16.54 25.00
C VAL A 37 -3.19 15.77 23.67
N VAL A 38 -3.54 16.40 22.56
CA VAL A 38 -3.18 15.93 21.24
C VAL A 38 -2.19 16.92 20.61
N VAL A 39 -1.02 16.44 20.23
CA VAL A 39 -0.02 17.23 19.52
C VAL A 39 -0.20 17.01 18.02
N ALA A 40 -0.56 18.07 17.31
CA ALA A 40 -0.78 18.09 15.87
C ALA A 40 0.50 18.55 15.15
N GLY A 41 1.17 17.63 14.48
CA GLY A 41 2.44 17.85 13.79
C GLY A 41 3.59 17.06 14.41
N GLY A 42 4.41 16.47 13.54
CA GLY A 42 5.55 15.62 13.91
C GLY A 42 6.88 16.37 14.03
N THR A 43 6.89 17.69 14.26
CA THR A 43 8.11 18.46 14.39
C THR A 43 8.88 18.15 15.68
N SER A 44 10.15 18.49 15.73
CA SER A 44 10.98 18.36 16.94
C SER A 44 10.40 19.12 18.14
N TYR A 45 9.77 20.26 17.91
CA TYR A 45 9.05 21.02 18.94
C TYR A 45 7.80 20.30 19.43
N GLY A 46 7.09 19.62 18.51
CA GLY A 46 5.94 18.78 18.87
C GLY A 46 6.35 17.61 19.75
N VAL A 47 7.45 16.94 19.42
CA VAL A 47 8.01 15.87 20.24
C VAL A 47 8.41 16.38 21.62
N ALA A 48 9.08 17.53 21.70
CA ALA A 48 9.44 18.14 22.98
C ALA A 48 8.20 18.45 23.83
N ALA A 49 7.16 19.04 23.24
CA ALA A 49 5.91 19.35 23.93
C ALA A 49 5.20 18.08 24.43
N ALA A 50 5.16 17.04 23.59
CA ALA A 50 4.53 15.76 23.95
C ALA A 50 5.24 15.07 25.12
N VAL A 51 6.57 15.04 25.09
CA VAL A 51 7.38 14.45 26.19
C VAL A 51 7.18 15.22 27.49
N GLU A 52 7.19 16.54 27.47
CA GLU A 52 6.98 17.35 28.67
C GLU A 52 5.56 17.19 29.24
N ALA A 53 4.54 17.12 28.36
CA ALA A 53 3.17 16.86 28.79
C ALA A 53 3.04 15.46 29.43
N ALA A 54 3.68 14.43 28.85
CA ALA A 54 3.68 13.10 29.41
C ALA A 54 4.42 13.03 30.77
N ARG A 55 5.56 13.70 30.90
CA ARG A 55 6.28 13.85 32.18
C ARG A 55 5.42 14.53 33.26
N ALA A 56 4.51 15.41 32.84
CA ALA A 56 3.52 16.02 33.74
C ALA A 56 2.30 15.11 34.02
N GLY A 57 2.37 13.82 33.66
CA GLY A 57 1.32 12.82 33.93
C GLY A 57 0.11 12.91 32.99
N LYS A 58 0.22 13.56 31.83
CA LYS A 58 -0.87 13.66 30.85
C LYS A 58 -0.87 12.49 29.90
N LYS A 59 -2.07 12.06 29.48
CA LYS A 59 -2.25 11.12 28.39
C LYS A 59 -2.13 11.85 27.05
N VAL A 60 -1.11 11.56 26.25
CA VAL A 60 -0.72 12.31 25.08
C VAL A 60 -0.75 11.43 23.81
N LEU A 61 -1.27 12.00 22.71
CA LEU A 61 -1.14 11.46 21.36
C LEU A 61 -0.42 12.48 20.47
N VAL A 62 0.56 12.03 19.69
CA VAL A 62 1.14 12.81 18.59
C VAL A 62 0.56 12.34 17.26
N VAL A 63 0.08 13.27 16.45
CA VAL A 63 -0.45 13.05 15.11
C VAL A 63 0.48 13.72 14.10
N ALA A 64 1.21 12.90 13.32
CA ALA A 64 2.18 13.38 12.34
C ALA A 64 1.62 13.22 10.90
N PRO A 65 1.64 14.26 10.07
CA PRO A 65 1.14 14.18 8.70
C PRO A 65 2.06 13.40 7.75
N ARG A 66 3.25 13.03 8.19
CA ARG A 66 4.27 12.34 7.38
C ARG A 66 4.58 10.94 7.92
N SER A 67 5.42 10.22 7.18
CA SER A 67 5.89 8.86 7.53
C SER A 67 6.82 8.81 8.74
N ALA A 68 7.25 9.96 9.25
CA ALA A 68 8.18 10.07 10.35
C ALA A 68 8.03 11.40 11.09
N LEU A 69 8.59 11.44 12.30
CA LEU A 69 8.80 12.67 13.07
C LEU A 69 10.00 13.47 12.55
N GLY A 70 10.07 14.74 12.90
CA GLY A 70 11.18 15.64 12.52
C GLY A 70 11.00 16.32 11.17
N GLU A 71 9.78 16.70 10.79
CA GLU A 71 9.51 17.45 9.56
C GLU A 71 10.37 18.70 9.43
N ASP A 72 10.58 19.43 10.55
CA ASP A 72 11.37 20.67 10.66
C ASP A 72 12.88 20.45 10.60
N LEU A 73 13.37 19.25 10.86
CA LEU A 73 14.79 18.89 10.83
C LEU A 73 15.10 17.91 9.71
N ALA A 74 14.63 16.65 9.84
CA ALA A 74 14.88 15.60 8.86
C ALA A 74 14.21 15.90 7.51
N GLY A 75 12.95 16.36 7.51
CA GLY A 75 12.20 16.71 6.30
C GLY A 75 12.73 17.93 5.56
N THR A 76 13.36 18.86 6.27
CA THR A 76 14.00 20.05 5.68
C THR A 76 15.50 19.91 5.50
N LEU A 77 16.09 18.76 5.88
CA LEU A 77 17.55 18.53 5.92
C LEU A 77 18.32 19.60 6.73
N ARG A 78 17.73 20.10 7.81
CA ARG A 78 18.37 20.94 8.81
C ARG A 78 19.01 20.05 9.86
N LEU A 79 20.23 19.62 9.60
CA LEU A 79 20.86 18.47 10.27
C LEU A 79 22.04 18.87 11.17
N ARG A 80 22.27 20.16 11.39
CA ARG A 80 23.35 20.67 12.23
C ARG A 80 22.84 21.00 13.64
N PRO A 81 23.72 20.95 14.66
CA PRO A 81 23.35 21.33 16.05
C PRO A 81 22.71 22.71 16.17
N GLU A 82 23.14 23.67 15.34
CA GLU A 82 22.61 25.04 15.32
C GLU A 82 21.13 25.09 14.87
N ASP A 83 20.72 24.16 14.01
CA ASP A 83 19.34 24.06 13.54
C ASP A 83 18.36 23.70 14.67
N GLY A 84 18.85 23.00 15.70
CA GLY A 84 18.09 22.66 16.92
C GLY A 84 18.43 23.52 18.14
N ALA A 85 19.11 24.66 17.97
CA ALA A 85 19.65 25.44 19.08
C ALA A 85 18.61 25.89 20.13
N SER A 86 17.37 26.07 19.74
CA SER A 86 16.28 26.51 20.64
C SER A 86 15.47 25.32 21.23
N LEU A 87 15.86 24.08 20.95
CA LEU A 87 15.26 22.90 21.56
C LEU A 87 15.79 22.70 22.99
N PRO A 88 15.05 21.99 23.86
CA PRO A 88 15.55 21.59 25.18
C PRO A 88 16.89 20.83 25.06
N SER A 89 17.80 21.04 26.00
CA SER A 89 19.14 20.43 25.96
C SER A 89 19.10 18.91 25.84
N TRP A 90 18.23 18.26 26.61
CA TRP A 90 18.08 16.81 26.57
C TRP A 90 17.72 16.24 25.18
N LEU A 91 16.90 16.98 24.39
CA LEU A 91 16.51 16.55 23.04
C LEU A 91 17.63 16.87 22.04
N ARG A 92 18.26 18.03 22.16
CA ARG A 92 19.38 18.43 21.31
C ARG A 92 20.58 17.48 21.43
N GLU A 93 20.95 17.12 22.65
CA GLU A 93 22.01 16.15 22.91
C GLU A 93 21.69 14.79 22.23
N ARG A 94 20.45 14.35 22.32
CA ARG A 94 19.97 13.11 21.68
C ARG A 94 20.00 13.15 20.16
N LEU A 95 19.56 14.27 19.58
CA LEU A 95 19.49 14.46 18.12
C LEU A 95 20.87 14.45 17.45
N TYR A 96 21.85 15.08 18.11
CA TYR A 96 23.16 15.34 17.53
C TYR A 96 24.29 14.57 18.24
N ALA A 97 23.99 13.50 18.92
CA ALA A 97 24.99 12.60 19.50
C ALA A 97 25.95 12.11 18.41
N PRO A 98 27.25 12.11 18.65
CA PRO A 98 28.23 11.63 17.70
C PRO A 98 27.94 10.19 17.28
N ASN A 99 27.94 9.94 15.99
CA ASN A 99 27.77 8.61 15.43
C ASN A 99 28.95 8.29 14.49
N PRO A 100 30.02 7.66 15.00
CA PRO A 100 31.22 7.38 14.21
C PRO A 100 30.99 6.39 13.05
N ASP A 101 29.93 5.59 13.14
CA ASP A 101 29.57 4.61 12.10
C ASP A 101 28.62 5.18 11.03
N ALA A 102 28.23 6.47 11.14
CA ALA A 102 27.34 7.10 10.15
C ALA A 102 28.02 7.17 8.77
N ARG A 103 27.33 6.71 7.74
CA ARG A 103 27.77 6.80 6.34
C ARG A 103 26.59 7.27 5.47
N PRO A 104 26.79 8.21 4.54
CA PRO A 104 28.04 8.95 4.26
C PRO A 104 28.32 9.97 5.36
N SER A 105 29.63 10.17 5.68
CA SER A 105 30.05 11.18 6.65
C SER A 105 30.06 12.55 5.98
N LEU A 106 28.97 13.29 6.15
CA LEU A 106 28.82 14.65 5.64
C LEU A 106 29.12 15.71 6.73
N GLY A 107 29.64 15.30 7.90
CA GLY A 107 29.85 16.21 9.03
C GLY A 107 28.56 16.77 9.66
N VAL A 108 27.42 16.14 9.37
CA VAL A 108 26.10 16.47 9.91
C VAL A 108 25.39 15.17 10.36
N ALA A 109 24.34 15.30 11.19
CA ALA A 109 23.47 14.18 11.50
C ALA A 109 22.80 13.64 10.21
N THR A 110 22.38 12.36 10.21
CA THR A 110 21.55 11.85 9.12
C THR A 110 20.07 12.06 9.42
N PRO A 111 19.20 12.16 8.41
CA PRO A 111 17.76 12.18 8.64
C PRO A 111 17.28 10.98 9.46
N LEU A 112 17.83 9.79 9.21
CA LEU A 112 17.53 8.57 9.98
C LEU A 112 17.90 8.72 11.46
N GLN A 113 19.07 9.29 11.78
CA GLN A 113 19.49 9.54 13.15
C GLN A 113 18.51 10.45 13.88
N VAL A 114 18.09 11.55 13.26
CA VAL A 114 17.09 12.48 13.80
C VAL A 114 15.76 11.75 14.06
N LYS A 115 15.26 11.02 13.09
CA LYS A 115 14.01 10.26 13.22
C LYS A 115 14.06 9.24 14.37
N LYS A 116 15.13 8.46 14.48
CA LYS A 116 15.32 7.50 15.58
C LYS A 116 15.38 8.17 16.95
N ALA A 117 16.05 9.31 17.03
CA ALA A 117 16.15 10.08 18.28
C ALA A 117 14.78 10.58 18.76
N LEU A 118 13.94 11.04 17.84
CA LEU A 118 12.57 11.50 18.13
C LEU A 118 11.63 10.35 18.49
N ASP A 119 11.68 9.24 17.71
CA ASP A 119 10.91 8.03 18.00
C ASP A 119 11.21 7.49 19.40
N GLY A 120 12.51 7.42 19.74
CA GLY A 120 12.95 6.95 21.05
C GLY A 120 12.51 7.88 22.19
N ALA A 121 12.52 9.18 21.98
CA ALA A 121 12.06 10.14 22.98
C ALA A 121 10.58 9.97 23.32
N LEU A 122 9.72 9.76 22.34
CA LEU A 122 8.29 9.47 22.56
C LEU A 122 8.07 8.11 23.21
N SER A 123 8.78 7.07 22.73
CA SER A 123 8.66 5.72 23.26
C SER A 123 9.02 5.65 24.75
N GLU A 124 10.15 6.26 25.14
CA GLU A 124 10.60 6.30 26.54
C GLU A 124 9.67 7.08 27.46
N ALA A 125 8.99 8.10 26.90
CA ALA A 125 7.99 8.88 27.62
C ALA A 125 6.60 8.20 27.64
N GLY A 126 6.43 7.05 27.00
CA GLY A 126 5.14 6.35 26.90
C GLY A 126 4.10 7.10 26.06
N VAL A 127 4.54 7.95 25.12
CA VAL A 127 3.66 8.74 24.26
C VAL A 127 3.29 7.94 23.03
N ALA A 128 1.99 7.78 22.78
CA ALA A 128 1.49 7.22 21.53
C ALA A 128 1.65 8.21 20.38
N PHE A 129 1.96 7.70 19.16
CA PHE A 129 1.93 8.54 17.98
C PHE A 129 1.43 7.78 16.74
N ARG A 130 0.90 8.55 15.80
CA ARG A 130 0.39 8.06 14.51
C ARG A 130 0.96 8.91 13.38
N CYS A 131 1.53 8.24 12.40
CA CYS A 131 2.00 8.83 11.16
C CYS A 131 0.89 8.87 10.11
N TRP A 132 1.07 9.71 9.09
CA TRP A 132 0.16 9.85 7.95
C TRP A 132 -1.28 10.23 8.31
N LEU A 133 -1.41 11.00 9.36
CA LEU A 133 -2.64 11.66 9.74
C LEU A 133 -2.46 13.18 9.61
N GLN A 134 -3.08 13.78 8.60
CA GLN A 134 -3.07 15.22 8.39
C GLN A 134 -4.03 15.89 9.37
N PRO A 135 -3.55 16.72 10.30
CA PRO A 135 -4.41 17.56 11.13
C PRO A 135 -5.20 18.52 10.24
N CYS A 136 -6.52 18.55 10.33
CA CYS A 136 -7.33 19.35 9.43
C CYS A 136 -8.28 20.34 10.11
N ASP A 137 -8.66 20.15 11.37
CA ASP A 137 -9.49 21.12 12.08
C ASP A 137 -9.49 20.86 13.59
N ILE A 138 -9.74 21.91 14.39
CA ILE A 138 -9.92 21.83 15.84
C ILE A 138 -11.41 21.94 16.14
N ALA A 139 -11.95 20.93 16.81
CA ALA A 139 -13.29 20.94 17.32
C ALA A 139 -13.36 21.73 18.64
N ALA A 140 -14.37 22.56 18.79
CA ALA A 140 -14.63 23.32 19.99
C ALA A 140 -16.13 23.42 20.27
N ASP A 141 -16.50 23.55 21.54
CA ASP A 141 -17.86 23.78 22.00
C ASP A 141 -18.39 25.21 21.66
N ALA A 142 -19.56 25.55 22.14
CA ALA A 142 -20.17 26.85 21.92
C ALA A 142 -19.35 28.02 22.48
N ASP A 143 -18.64 27.79 23.59
CA ASP A 143 -17.78 28.77 24.26
C ASP A 143 -16.38 28.86 23.63
N GLY A 144 -16.12 28.04 22.61
CA GLY A 144 -14.85 27.95 21.90
C GLY A 144 -13.80 27.08 22.60
N LEU A 145 -14.16 26.37 23.70
CA LEU A 145 -13.26 25.46 24.37
C LEU A 145 -13.02 24.23 23.50
N VAL A 146 -11.76 23.81 23.41
CA VAL A 146 -11.35 22.66 22.59
C VAL A 146 -12.01 21.36 23.11
N THR A 147 -12.58 20.58 22.19
CA THR A 147 -13.14 19.26 22.46
C THR A 147 -12.35 18.15 21.76
N GLY A 148 -11.52 18.49 20.78
CA GLY A 148 -10.68 17.54 20.06
C GLY A 148 -10.12 18.08 18.75
N LEU A 149 -9.52 17.15 18.01
CA LEU A 149 -8.85 17.37 16.72
C LEU A 149 -9.47 16.48 15.64
N TRP A 150 -9.80 17.06 14.50
CA TRP A 150 -10.10 16.31 13.28
C TRP A 150 -8.81 16.00 12.53
N VAL A 151 -8.66 14.75 12.13
CA VAL A 151 -7.52 14.26 11.36
C VAL A 151 -7.99 13.56 10.09
N ALA A 152 -7.20 13.66 9.04
CA ALA A 152 -7.46 13.04 7.75
C ALA A 152 -6.36 12.03 7.43
N GLY A 153 -6.75 10.77 7.23
CA GLY A 153 -5.88 9.66 6.88
C GLY A 153 -6.34 8.97 5.60
N ARG A 154 -5.64 7.92 5.22
CA ARG A 154 -5.99 7.08 4.08
C ARG A 154 -7.27 6.27 4.29
N ASP A 155 -7.68 6.10 5.53
CA ASP A 155 -8.90 5.40 5.94
C ASP A 155 -10.09 6.33 6.16
N GLY A 156 -9.92 7.63 5.86
CA GLY A 156 -10.98 8.62 5.98
C GLY A 156 -10.64 9.79 6.90
N ARG A 157 -11.65 10.51 7.34
CA ARG A 157 -11.58 11.57 8.34
C ARG A 157 -12.03 11.01 9.69
N ALA A 158 -11.23 11.21 10.73
CA ALA A 158 -11.52 10.74 12.08
C ALA A 158 -11.47 11.87 13.09
N PHE A 159 -12.21 11.72 14.20
CA PHE A 159 -12.21 12.64 15.31
C PHE A 159 -11.42 12.06 16.49
N VAL A 160 -10.45 12.82 16.98
CA VAL A 160 -9.66 12.49 18.17
C VAL A 160 -10.09 13.40 19.32
N LYS A 161 -10.72 12.85 20.33
CA LYS A 161 -11.18 13.62 21.49
C LYS A 161 -10.02 14.03 22.40
N ALA A 162 -9.93 15.32 22.72
CA ALA A 162 -8.86 15.88 23.54
C ALA A 162 -9.34 17.14 24.27
N LYS A 163 -8.76 17.37 25.47
CA LYS A 163 -9.02 18.59 26.26
C LYS A 163 -8.27 19.80 25.71
N GLU A 164 -7.08 19.55 25.16
CA GLU A 164 -6.22 20.57 24.56
C GLU A 164 -5.54 20.03 23.30
N VAL A 165 -5.26 20.93 22.37
CA VAL A 165 -4.46 20.67 21.18
C VAL A 165 -3.18 21.51 21.25
N VAL A 166 -2.06 20.89 20.92
CA VAL A 166 -0.79 21.61 20.67
C VAL A 166 -0.54 21.60 19.18
N ASP A 167 -0.63 22.74 18.52
CA ASP A 167 -0.23 22.90 17.12
C ASP A 167 1.29 22.96 17.02
N ALA A 168 1.87 21.89 16.50
CA ALA A 168 3.28 21.76 16.17
C ALA A 168 3.46 21.43 14.68
N THR A 169 2.51 21.84 13.85
CA THR A 169 2.67 21.76 12.40
C THR A 169 3.76 22.72 11.92
N LEU A 170 4.43 22.36 10.83
CA LEU A 170 5.59 23.12 10.30
C LEU A 170 5.29 24.63 10.12
N TRP A 171 4.05 24.97 9.80
CA TRP A 171 3.58 26.31 9.50
C TRP A 171 2.65 26.90 10.56
N ALA A 172 2.53 26.30 11.75
CA ALA A 172 1.56 26.67 12.78
C ALA A 172 0.12 26.81 12.21
N SER A 173 -0.25 25.85 11.37
CA SER A 173 -1.43 25.94 10.50
C SER A 173 -2.75 26.03 11.28
N LEU A 174 -2.88 25.24 12.35
CA LEU A 174 -4.10 25.22 13.17
C LEU A 174 -4.20 26.49 14.03
N ALA A 175 -3.09 26.93 14.63
CA ALA A 175 -3.07 28.15 15.44
C ALA A 175 -3.43 29.38 14.61
N ARG A 176 -2.96 29.47 13.38
CA ARG A 176 -3.33 30.56 12.45
C ARG A 176 -4.80 30.51 12.04
N ARG A 177 -5.30 29.34 11.71
CA ARG A 177 -6.70 29.13 11.27
C ARG A 177 -7.69 29.43 12.39
N THR A 178 -7.37 29.10 13.62
CA THR A 178 -8.22 29.32 14.80
C THR A 178 -8.02 30.69 15.46
N GLY A 179 -7.16 31.55 14.88
CA GLY A 179 -6.89 32.91 15.38
C GLY A 179 -6.02 32.96 16.63
N ASN A 180 -5.44 31.85 17.06
CA ASN A 180 -4.51 31.79 18.20
C ASN A 180 -3.11 32.32 17.87
N LEU A 181 -2.78 32.36 16.59
CA LEU A 181 -1.58 33.00 16.08
C LEU A 181 -1.94 33.93 14.92
N VAL A 182 -1.58 35.21 15.05
CA VAL A 182 -1.65 36.18 13.97
C VAL A 182 -0.23 36.37 13.45
N LEU A 183 -0.05 36.15 12.15
CA LEU A 183 1.23 36.41 11.48
C LEU A 183 1.26 37.86 11.01
N ASP A 184 2.26 38.58 11.42
CA ASP A 184 2.59 39.90 10.89
C ASP A 184 3.65 39.71 9.79
N LEU A 185 3.19 39.38 8.57
CA LEU A 185 4.02 39.47 7.37
C LEU A 185 3.72 40.79 6.70
N PRO A 186 4.61 41.80 6.88
CA PRO A 186 4.40 43.11 6.27
C PRO A 186 4.16 42.96 4.76
N PRO A 187 3.13 43.60 4.19
CA PRO A 187 2.73 43.38 2.81
C PRO A 187 3.78 43.82 1.77
N ASP A 188 4.75 44.56 2.17
CA ASP A 188 5.84 45.16 1.40
C ASP A 188 7.21 44.48 1.58
N GLN A 189 7.33 43.50 2.46
CA GLN A 189 8.57 42.74 2.67
C GLN A 189 8.54 41.38 1.96
N GLU A 190 9.60 41.15 1.17
CA GLU A 190 9.82 39.78 0.59
C GLU A 190 10.14 38.77 1.70
N ALA A 191 9.50 37.61 1.64
CA ALA A 191 9.83 36.51 2.52
C ALA A 191 10.92 35.62 1.86
N LYS A 192 11.97 35.33 2.64
CA LYS A 192 13.05 34.47 2.20
C LYS A 192 12.76 33.00 2.56
N PHE A 193 12.61 32.17 1.53
CA PHE A 193 12.45 30.72 1.69
C PHE A 193 13.76 30.00 1.43
N ALA A 194 13.98 28.91 2.16
CA ALA A 194 15.14 28.05 2.01
C ALA A 194 14.74 26.62 1.69
N ARG A 195 15.60 25.92 0.93
CA ARG A 195 15.54 24.48 0.68
C ARG A 195 16.94 23.92 0.70
N ASN A 196 17.13 22.79 1.41
CA ASN A 196 18.41 22.12 1.43
C ASN A 196 18.45 20.99 0.40
N VAL A 197 19.60 20.78 -0.24
CA VAL A 197 19.83 19.72 -1.22
C VAL A 197 21.18 19.05 -0.96
N VAL A 198 21.28 17.77 -1.30
CA VAL A 198 22.53 16.99 -1.29
C VAL A 198 23.00 16.84 -2.73
N SER A 199 24.10 17.49 -3.07
CA SER A 199 24.61 17.52 -4.45
C SER A 199 26.13 17.75 -4.48
N GLY A 200 26.77 17.22 -5.51
CA GLY A 200 28.19 17.52 -5.84
C GLY A 200 28.35 18.91 -6.44
N GLU A 201 27.36 19.32 -7.24
CA GLU A 201 27.33 20.64 -7.86
C GLU A 201 26.66 21.67 -6.94
N ARG A 202 27.14 22.88 -6.98
CA ARG A 202 26.49 24.02 -6.30
C ARG A 202 25.25 24.43 -7.09
N PRO A 203 24.05 24.42 -6.49
CA PRO A 203 22.86 24.94 -7.14
C PRO A 203 23.03 26.43 -7.55
N SER A 204 22.61 26.74 -8.79
CA SER A 204 22.74 28.09 -9.36
C SER A 204 21.52 28.42 -10.18
N ALA A 205 20.82 29.48 -9.82
CA ALA A 205 19.69 30.05 -10.56
C ALA A 205 19.57 31.54 -10.27
N PRO A 206 18.88 32.32 -11.11
CA PRO A 206 18.64 33.74 -10.86
C PRO A 206 17.97 33.99 -9.49
N GLY A 207 18.57 34.86 -8.69
CA GLY A 207 18.07 35.22 -7.35
C GLY A 207 18.26 34.11 -6.29
N LEU A 208 19.00 33.04 -6.58
CA LEU A 208 19.30 31.97 -5.62
C LEU A 208 20.66 32.20 -4.95
N THR A 209 20.69 32.12 -3.63
CA THR A 209 21.93 32.06 -2.82
C THR A 209 22.09 30.60 -2.34
N ALA A 210 23.19 29.94 -2.70
CA ALA A 210 23.53 28.59 -2.24
C ALA A 210 24.81 28.62 -1.40
N THR A 211 24.72 28.14 -0.15
CA THR A 211 25.81 28.08 0.83
C THR A 211 26.05 26.64 1.25
N ALA A 212 27.29 26.18 1.24
CA ALA A 212 27.63 24.85 1.76
C ALA A 212 27.47 24.83 3.29
N VAL A 213 26.72 23.85 3.78
CA VAL A 213 26.46 23.67 5.23
C VAL A 213 27.02 22.36 5.77
N SER A 214 27.66 21.55 4.93
CA SER A 214 28.35 20.33 5.30
C SER A 214 29.71 20.26 4.65
N ASP A 215 30.55 19.36 5.15
CA ASP A 215 31.77 18.95 4.48
C ASP A 215 31.46 18.16 3.20
N ALA A 216 32.44 18.07 2.30
CA ALA A 216 32.32 17.18 1.16
C ALA A 216 32.52 15.74 1.59
N ALA A 217 31.67 14.84 1.14
CA ALA A 217 31.85 13.40 1.32
C ALA A 217 31.66 12.69 -0.01
N GLU A 218 32.38 11.60 -0.21
CA GLU A 218 32.16 10.74 -1.37
C GLU A 218 30.85 9.98 -1.21
N VAL A 219 29.91 10.22 -2.14
CA VAL A 219 28.70 9.43 -2.30
C VAL A 219 29.01 8.35 -3.33
N THR A 220 29.28 7.13 -2.87
CA THR A 220 29.60 6.01 -3.77
C THR A 220 28.33 5.32 -4.24
N THR A 221 28.23 5.14 -5.53
CA THR A 221 27.21 4.27 -6.14
C THR A 221 27.68 2.82 -6.25
N ALA A 222 28.96 2.55 -5.97
CA ALA A 222 29.67 1.35 -6.41
C ALA A 222 29.97 0.32 -5.31
N ASP A 223 29.56 0.50 -4.05
CA ASP A 223 29.85 -0.52 -3.03
C ASP A 223 29.02 -1.79 -3.24
N ALA A 224 29.52 -2.67 -4.09
CA ALA A 224 28.97 -4.00 -4.31
C ALA A 224 29.01 -4.90 -3.05
N ALA A 225 29.76 -4.48 -2.02
CA ALA A 225 29.93 -5.24 -0.78
C ALA A 225 28.72 -5.20 0.17
N LEU A 226 27.77 -4.26 -0.01
CA LEU A 226 26.69 -4.07 0.94
C LEU A 226 25.45 -4.94 0.71
N SER A 227 25.17 -5.36 -0.50
CA SER A 227 24.18 -6.38 -0.87
C SER A 227 24.09 -6.49 -2.40
N PRO A 228 23.97 -7.68 -2.98
CA PRO A 228 23.72 -7.83 -4.43
C PRO A 228 22.37 -7.25 -4.89
N GLN A 229 21.51 -6.86 -3.95
CA GLN A 229 20.19 -6.24 -4.22
C GLN A 229 20.22 -4.72 -4.29
N ILE A 230 21.28 -4.07 -3.80
CA ILE A 230 21.50 -2.64 -3.92
C ILE A 230 22.40 -2.39 -5.13
N ALA A 231 21.82 -1.83 -6.17
CA ALA A 231 22.57 -1.58 -7.39
C ALA A 231 22.71 -0.07 -7.65
N PRO A 232 23.79 0.37 -8.31
CA PRO A 232 23.88 1.74 -8.78
C PRO A 232 22.72 2.06 -9.73
N ALA A 233 22.24 3.30 -9.70
CA ALA A 233 21.26 3.77 -10.65
C ALA A 233 21.83 3.65 -12.09
N PRO A 234 21.02 3.29 -13.10
CA PRO A 234 21.51 3.22 -14.48
C PRO A 234 22.12 4.57 -14.92
N GLY A 235 23.39 4.56 -15.33
CA GLY A 235 24.12 5.75 -15.76
C GLY A 235 24.63 6.67 -14.65
N ALA A 236 24.49 6.29 -13.38
CA ALA A 236 25.09 7.05 -12.27
C ALA A 236 26.62 6.92 -12.28
N PRO A 237 27.36 8.01 -12.02
CA PRO A 237 28.80 7.95 -11.83
C PRO A 237 29.12 7.05 -10.62
N SER A 238 30.26 6.37 -10.66
CA SER A 238 30.71 5.45 -9.59
C SER A 238 30.89 6.18 -8.25
N ASN A 239 31.39 7.39 -8.28
CA ASN A 239 31.60 8.25 -7.11
C ASN A 239 31.23 9.70 -7.43
N VAL A 240 30.54 10.36 -6.52
CA VAL A 240 30.23 11.79 -6.56
C VAL A 240 30.62 12.40 -5.22
N SER A 241 31.41 13.44 -5.24
CA SER A 241 31.66 14.25 -4.03
C SER A 241 30.44 15.14 -3.82
N ALA A 242 29.66 14.91 -2.76
CA ALA A 242 28.44 15.64 -2.46
C ALA A 242 28.54 16.43 -1.14
N ARG A 243 27.76 17.50 -1.05
CA ARG A 243 27.59 18.33 0.15
C ARG A 243 26.11 18.62 0.36
N VAL A 244 25.77 19.00 1.57
CA VAL A 244 24.49 19.64 1.85
C VAL A 244 24.60 21.12 1.54
N TRP A 245 23.78 21.62 0.62
CA TRP A 245 23.68 23.01 0.23
C TRP A 245 22.40 23.60 0.81
N ARG A 246 22.49 24.72 1.52
CA ARG A 246 21.38 25.57 1.89
C ARG A 246 21.14 26.58 0.77
N CYS A 247 19.97 26.52 0.15
CA CYS A 247 19.58 27.33 -0.99
C CYS A 247 18.46 28.27 -0.57
N GLU A 248 18.67 29.57 -0.71
CA GLU A 248 17.73 30.62 -0.29
C GLU A 248 17.30 31.47 -1.48
N LYS A 249 16.03 31.81 -1.54
CA LYS A 249 15.44 32.71 -2.56
C LYS A 249 14.32 33.52 -1.94
N SER A 250 14.23 34.80 -2.33
CA SER A 250 13.15 35.70 -1.93
C SER A 250 11.92 35.52 -2.81
N PHE A 251 10.76 35.64 -2.20
CA PHE A 251 9.46 35.65 -2.86
C PHE A 251 8.64 36.83 -2.41
N PRO A 252 7.78 37.40 -3.28
CA PRO A 252 6.85 38.46 -2.90
C PRO A 252 6.06 38.09 -1.66
N PRO A 253 5.65 39.04 -0.85
CA PRO A 253 4.85 38.77 0.32
C PRO A 253 3.58 38.05 -0.12
N GLY A 254 3.35 36.89 0.47
CA GLY A 254 2.22 36.05 0.17
C GLY A 254 1.63 35.50 1.44
N ASP A 255 0.42 35.01 1.34
CA ASP A 255 -0.13 34.20 2.39
C ASP A 255 0.65 32.86 2.48
N LEU A 256 0.63 32.23 3.64
CA LEU A 256 1.16 30.88 3.85
C LEU A 256 0.05 29.82 3.61
N SER A 257 -0.82 30.06 2.63
CA SER A 257 -1.82 29.09 2.20
C SER A 257 -1.14 27.89 1.52
N ALA A 258 -1.82 26.76 1.51
CA ALA A 258 -1.31 25.57 0.85
C ALA A 258 -0.98 25.82 -0.64
N ARG A 259 -1.74 26.67 -1.33
CA ARG A 259 -1.49 27.02 -2.75
C ARG A 259 -0.26 27.88 -2.93
N ALA A 260 -0.07 28.90 -2.07
CA ALA A 260 1.11 29.76 -2.11
C ALA A 260 2.37 28.93 -1.80
N LEU A 261 2.33 28.10 -0.77
CA LEU A 261 3.45 27.22 -0.40
C LEU A 261 3.74 26.19 -1.51
N ALA A 262 2.74 25.61 -2.16
CA ALA A 262 2.94 24.70 -3.28
C ALA A 262 3.63 25.37 -4.48
N ARG A 263 3.26 26.62 -4.79
CA ARG A 263 3.92 27.40 -5.83
C ARG A 263 5.39 27.63 -5.48
N ILE A 264 5.67 28.11 -4.27
CA ILE A 264 7.03 28.36 -3.78
C ILE A 264 7.85 27.07 -3.80
N GLU A 265 7.27 25.96 -3.35
CA GLU A 265 7.92 24.64 -3.41
C GLU A 265 8.32 24.26 -4.84
N HIS A 266 7.45 24.43 -5.83
CA HIS A 266 7.77 24.14 -7.23
C HIS A 266 8.87 25.05 -7.77
N GLU A 267 8.82 26.33 -7.49
CA GLU A 267 9.84 27.28 -7.93
C GLU A 267 11.20 27.01 -7.27
N MET A 268 11.21 26.67 -5.97
CA MET A 268 12.44 26.28 -5.27
C MET A 268 13.01 24.96 -5.80
N ARG A 269 12.17 23.98 -6.16
CA ARG A 269 12.62 22.74 -6.79
C ARG A 269 13.27 22.98 -8.15
N ASP A 270 12.70 23.86 -8.97
CA ASP A 270 13.28 24.24 -10.26
C ASP A 270 14.60 24.99 -10.07
N ALA A 271 14.67 25.94 -9.12
CA ALA A 271 15.86 26.75 -8.86
C ALA A 271 17.02 25.97 -8.22
N THR A 272 16.74 24.97 -7.41
CA THR A 272 17.75 24.18 -6.65
C THR A 272 18.18 22.90 -7.34
N TRP A 273 17.63 22.56 -8.52
CA TRP A 273 17.94 21.32 -9.20
C TRP A 273 19.37 21.32 -9.77
N THR A 274 20.08 20.22 -9.53
CA THR A 274 21.39 19.91 -10.17
C THR A 274 21.33 18.53 -10.79
N ARG A 275 22.19 18.26 -11.79
CA ARG A 275 22.19 16.97 -12.48
C ARG A 275 22.68 15.81 -11.61
N ASP A 276 23.49 16.10 -10.62
CA ASP A 276 24.08 15.14 -9.67
C ASP A 276 23.40 15.18 -8.29
N GLN A 277 22.18 15.70 -8.21
CA GLN A 277 21.42 15.78 -6.96
C GLN A 277 21.10 14.38 -6.43
N ALA A 278 21.74 14.01 -5.31
CA ALA A 278 21.57 12.71 -4.67
C ALA A 278 20.36 12.66 -3.72
N ASP A 279 20.02 13.81 -3.10
CA ASP A 279 18.86 13.97 -2.24
C ASP A 279 18.47 15.45 -2.11
N ALA A 280 17.30 15.72 -1.54
CA ALA A 280 16.84 17.06 -1.25
C ALA A 280 15.79 17.05 -0.14
N ALA A 281 15.65 18.18 0.55
CA ALA A 281 14.57 18.43 1.48
C ALA A 281 13.20 18.16 0.85
N ASP A 282 12.31 17.55 1.62
CA ASP A 282 10.93 17.31 1.21
C ASP A 282 10.11 18.61 1.24
N PHE A 283 10.52 19.58 2.08
CA PHE A 283 9.82 20.85 2.30
C PHE A 283 10.75 22.03 2.22
N VAL A 284 10.22 23.16 1.74
CA VAL A 284 10.78 24.48 1.95
C VAL A 284 10.49 24.97 3.39
N TYR A 285 11.31 25.88 3.88
CA TYR A 285 11.10 26.56 5.16
C TYR A 285 11.45 28.04 5.06
N LEU A 286 10.94 28.86 5.97
CA LEU A 286 11.35 30.26 6.06
C LEU A 286 12.77 30.35 6.62
N ALA A 287 13.66 31.06 5.91
CA ALA A 287 15.04 31.27 6.34
C ALA A 287 15.08 32.08 7.66
N ASP A 288 14.21 33.07 7.75
CA ASP A 288 14.01 33.94 8.92
C ASP A 288 12.51 33.88 9.29
N PRO A 289 12.06 32.85 10.05
CA PRO A 289 10.65 32.68 10.33
C PRO A 289 10.14 33.75 11.28
N PRO A 290 8.94 34.33 11.04
CA PRO A 290 8.28 35.21 12.00
C PRO A 290 8.08 34.52 13.36
N ALA A 291 7.93 35.30 14.40
CA ALA A 291 7.68 34.78 15.75
C ALA A 291 6.48 33.83 15.74
N GLY A 292 6.67 32.64 16.28
CA GLY A 292 5.63 31.58 16.32
C GLY A 292 5.68 30.53 15.21
N ILE A 293 6.22 30.80 14.04
CA ILE A 293 6.38 29.78 13.00
C ILE A 293 7.51 28.81 13.40
N GLY A 294 7.27 27.50 13.19
CA GLY A 294 8.20 26.44 13.56
C GLY A 294 8.32 26.25 15.08
N ARG A 295 7.27 26.55 15.82
CA ARG A 295 7.15 26.36 17.28
C ARG A 295 5.91 25.54 17.60
N ALA A 296 5.79 25.11 18.86
CA ALA A 296 4.58 24.45 19.37
C ALA A 296 3.68 25.48 20.05
N HIS A 297 2.38 25.47 19.72
CA HIS A 297 1.37 26.40 20.23
C HIS A 297 0.28 25.65 20.97
N ARG A 298 0.13 25.90 22.25
CA ARG A 298 -0.98 25.37 23.06
C ARG A 298 -2.28 26.05 22.67
N ILE A 299 -3.30 25.27 22.36
CA ILE A 299 -4.66 25.70 22.01
C ILE A 299 -5.64 25.00 22.94
N ALA A 300 -6.09 25.68 23.97
CA ALA A 300 -7.17 25.24 24.87
C ALA A 300 -8.53 25.83 24.47
N LYS A 301 -8.48 26.97 23.75
CA LYS A 301 -9.66 27.67 23.27
C LYS A 301 -9.38 28.27 21.91
N ILE A 302 -10.33 28.15 20.97
CA ILE A 302 -10.22 28.80 19.65
C ILE A 302 -10.70 30.25 19.75
N VAL A 303 -10.03 31.14 19.05
CA VAL A 303 -10.40 32.57 18.97
C VAL A 303 -11.40 32.79 17.82
N ARG A 304 -11.21 32.07 16.73
CA ARG A 304 -12.07 32.15 15.53
C ARG A 304 -12.39 30.76 15.01
N ARG A 305 -13.65 30.52 14.68
CA ARG A 305 -14.03 29.28 14.00
C ARG A 305 -13.54 29.30 12.56
N PRO A 306 -12.85 28.23 12.09
CA PRO A 306 -12.53 28.07 10.68
C PRO A 306 -13.80 28.06 9.83
N PRO A 307 -13.73 28.48 8.55
CA PRO A 307 -14.86 28.37 7.63
C PRO A 307 -15.26 26.90 7.41
N GLU A 308 -16.52 26.67 7.10
CA GLU A 308 -17.03 25.38 6.73
C GLU A 308 -16.29 24.80 5.51
N THR A 309 -16.41 23.48 5.30
CA THR A 309 -15.74 22.72 4.25
C THR A 309 -15.96 23.31 2.85
N PRO A 310 -14.96 23.97 2.23
CA PRO A 310 -15.13 24.66 0.95
C PRO A 310 -14.98 23.68 -0.22
N VAL A 311 -15.45 24.12 -1.41
CA VAL A 311 -14.96 23.57 -2.68
C VAL A 311 -13.57 24.15 -2.93
N LEU A 312 -12.56 23.27 -2.87
CA LEU A 312 -11.14 23.66 -3.03
C LEU A 312 -10.80 23.97 -4.48
N ALA A 313 -11.32 23.17 -5.40
CA ALA A 313 -11.16 23.34 -6.83
C ALA A 313 -12.26 22.63 -7.62
N GLU A 314 -12.44 23.09 -8.87
CA GLU A 314 -13.20 22.41 -9.91
C GLU A 314 -12.26 22.12 -11.09
N THR A 315 -12.33 20.88 -11.59
CA THR A 315 -11.45 20.40 -12.66
C THR A 315 -12.20 19.48 -13.62
N ASP A 316 -11.63 19.16 -14.75
CA ASP A 316 -12.18 18.17 -15.69
C ASP A 316 -11.88 16.76 -15.19
N VAL A 317 -10.61 16.50 -14.88
CA VAL A 317 -10.16 15.20 -14.38
C VAL A 317 -9.44 15.37 -13.04
N LEU A 318 -9.88 14.65 -12.03
CA LEU A 318 -9.18 14.52 -10.76
C LEU A 318 -8.46 13.17 -10.72
N VAL A 319 -7.14 13.19 -10.53
CA VAL A 319 -6.36 11.99 -10.27
C VAL A 319 -5.99 11.94 -8.79
N VAL A 320 -6.38 10.89 -8.09
CA VAL A 320 -6.07 10.71 -6.67
C VAL A 320 -4.95 9.68 -6.52
N GLY A 321 -3.77 10.16 -6.09
CA GLY A 321 -2.51 9.44 -6.05
C GLY A 321 -1.65 9.73 -7.28
N ALA A 322 -0.45 10.28 -7.08
CA ALA A 322 0.55 10.51 -8.13
C ALA A 322 1.65 9.42 -8.16
N GLY A 323 1.28 8.18 -7.82
CA GLY A 323 2.18 7.04 -7.81
C GLY A 323 2.54 6.54 -9.20
N THR A 324 2.93 5.25 -9.29
CA THR A 324 3.40 4.60 -10.52
C THR A 324 2.39 4.68 -11.68
N SER A 325 1.09 4.56 -11.40
CA SER A 325 0.02 4.68 -12.40
C SER A 325 -0.56 6.09 -12.47
N GLY A 326 -0.65 6.78 -11.34
CA GLY A 326 -1.38 8.04 -11.27
C GLY A 326 -0.65 9.21 -11.92
N ALA A 327 0.66 9.32 -11.77
CA ALA A 327 1.42 10.37 -12.46
C ALA A 327 1.32 10.25 -13.99
N PRO A 328 1.48 9.05 -14.60
CA PRO A 328 1.16 8.85 -16.02
C PRO A 328 -0.29 9.17 -16.39
N ALA A 329 -1.26 8.82 -15.54
CA ALA A 329 -2.67 9.12 -15.78
C ALA A 329 -2.93 10.65 -15.84
N ALA A 330 -2.37 11.39 -14.87
CA ALA A 330 -2.49 12.86 -14.84
C ALA A 330 -1.87 13.51 -16.08
N ILE A 331 -0.67 13.06 -16.49
CA ILE A 331 0.02 13.54 -17.68
C ILE A 331 -0.80 13.21 -18.94
N ALA A 332 -1.33 11.99 -19.04
CA ALA A 332 -2.13 11.57 -20.21
C ALA A 332 -3.44 12.35 -20.30
N ALA A 333 -4.14 12.55 -19.20
CA ALA A 333 -5.37 13.34 -19.18
C ALA A 333 -5.12 14.80 -19.61
N ALA A 334 -4.04 15.42 -19.14
CA ALA A 334 -3.66 16.78 -19.52
C ALA A 334 -3.25 16.87 -20.99
N ARG A 335 -2.50 15.88 -21.52
CA ARG A 335 -2.19 15.77 -22.96
C ARG A 335 -3.44 15.59 -23.82
N GLY A 336 -4.47 14.92 -23.30
CA GLY A 336 -5.79 14.80 -23.92
C GLY A 336 -6.63 16.08 -23.87
N GLY A 337 -6.08 17.19 -23.33
CA GLY A 337 -6.71 18.51 -23.29
C GLY A 337 -7.58 18.78 -22.05
N ALA A 338 -7.62 17.89 -21.07
CA ALA A 338 -8.38 18.10 -19.84
C ALA A 338 -7.62 19.03 -18.87
N LYS A 339 -8.38 19.84 -18.11
CA LYS A 339 -7.87 20.49 -16.90
C LYS A 339 -7.71 19.43 -15.82
N VAL A 340 -6.52 19.30 -15.24
CA VAL A 340 -6.20 18.20 -14.31
C VAL A 340 -5.71 18.72 -12.96
N VAL A 341 -6.31 18.22 -11.88
CA VAL A 341 -5.76 18.28 -10.53
C VAL A 341 -5.31 16.88 -10.16
N CYS A 342 -4.10 16.75 -9.62
CA CYS A 342 -3.58 15.49 -9.11
C CYS A 342 -3.16 15.62 -7.65
N VAL A 343 -3.80 14.84 -6.78
CA VAL A 343 -3.58 14.86 -5.32
C VAL A 343 -2.65 13.73 -4.91
N GLU A 344 -1.58 14.06 -4.17
CA GLU A 344 -0.59 13.09 -3.68
C GLU A 344 -0.25 13.36 -2.21
N TYR A 345 -0.33 12.31 -1.37
CA TYR A 345 0.01 12.42 0.06
C TYR A 345 1.52 12.53 0.32
N ALA A 346 2.36 12.05 -0.60
CA ALA A 346 3.81 12.16 -0.52
C ALA A 346 4.30 13.52 -1.05
N GLY A 347 5.55 13.84 -0.72
CA GLY A 347 6.18 15.08 -1.19
C GLY A 347 6.67 15.04 -2.63
N ARG A 348 6.65 13.87 -3.29
CA ARG A 348 7.14 13.69 -4.67
C ARG A 348 6.22 12.75 -5.44
N VAL A 349 6.21 12.91 -6.75
CA VAL A 349 5.46 12.05 -7.68
C VAL A 349 6.26 10.79 -8.05
N GLY A 350 5.58 9.74 -8.53
CA GLY A 350 6.17 8.50 -9.02
C GLY A 350 6.06 7.31 -8.07
N GLY A 351 5.66 7.53 -6.80
CA GLY A 351 5.33 6.49 -5.82
C GLY A 351 6.48 5.53 -5.51
N ILE A 352 6.25 4.23 -5.68
CA ILE A 352 7.19 3.18 -5.27
C ILE A 352 8.57 3.28 -5.95
N SER A 353 8.63 3.83 -7.15
CA SER A 353 9.87 3.97 -7.91
C SER A 353 10.69 5.22 -7.55
N THR A 354 10.13 6.10 -6.74
CA THR A 354 10.75 7.35 -6.29
C THR A 354 10.81 7.41 -4.77
N GLU A 355 9.71 7.75 -4.10
CA GLU A 355 9.60 7.78 -2.64
C GLU A 355 9.74 6.41 -1.97
N GLY A 356 9.34 5.34 -2.67
CA GLY A 356 9.50 3.96 -2.20
C GLY A 356 10.87 3.35 -2.46
N GLY A 357 11.79 4.04 -3.16
CA GLY A 357 13.18 3.62 -3.36
C GLY A 357 13.40 2.45 -4.34
N ILE A 358 12.34 1.81 -4.89
CA ILE A 358 12.46 0.71 -5.85
C ILE A 358 12.63 1.28 -7.26
N GLY A 359 13.84 1.76 -7.58
CA GLY A 359 14.14 2.49 -8.81
C GLY A 359 14.37 1.62 -10.05
N ARG A 360 14.36 0.28 -9.93
CA ARG A 360 14.59 -0.64 -11.05
C ARG A 360 13.32 -1.40 -11.42
N TYR A 361 13.18 -1.64 -12.73
CA TYR A 361 12.20 -2.60 -13.23
C TYR A 361 12.74 -4.02 -13.07
N CYS A 362 11.98 -4.92 -12.41
CA CYS A 362 12.28 -6.35 -12.43
C CYS A 362 11.82 -6.98 -13.75
N PHE A 363 10.58 -6.70 -14.09
CA PHE A 363 9.87 -7.16 -15.28
C PHE A 363 9.03 -6.01 -15.85
N GLY A 364 8.11 -6.34 -16.75
CA GLY A 364 7.23 -5.39 -17.41
C GLY A 364 7.74 -4.93 -18.76
N LEU A 365 6.83 -4.45 -19.58
CA LEU A 365 7.08 -4.02 -20.96
C LEU A 365 7.49 -2.55 -21.00
N ARG A 366 8.79 -2.30 -21.18
CA ARG A 366 9.34 -0.95 -21.28
C ARG A 366 9.09 -0.34 -22.66
N ARG A 367 7.81 -0.14 -22.96
CA ARG A 367 7.30 0.41 -24.24
C ARG A 367 6.37 1.60 -23.98
N GLY A 368 5.88 2.23 -25.02
CA GLY A 368 4.89 3.30 -24.90
C GLY A 368 5.34 4.46 -24.03
N PHE A 369 4.52 4.82 -23.03
CA PHE A 369 4.86 5.90 -22.12
C PHE A 369 6.08 5.57 -21.26
N THR A 370 6.27 4.31 -20.87
CA THR A 370 7.45 3.90 -20.07
C THR A 370 8.77 4.15 -20.83
N SER A 371 8.81 3.85 -22.12
CA SER A 371 9.98 4.13 -22.97
C SER A 371 10.28 5.64 -23.06
N GLU A 372 9.23 6.46 -23.21
CA GLU A 372 9.35 7.91 -23.19
C GLU A 372 9.86 8.44 -21.84
N LEU A 373 9.29 7.95 -20.75
CA LEU A 373 9.71 8.29 -19.39
C LEU A 373 11.19 7.97 -19.20
N ASP A 374 11.63 6.75 -19.51
CA ASP A 374 13.03 6.33 -19.34
C ASP A 374 13.99 7.23 -20.15
N ALA A 375 13.62 7.53 -21.41
CA ALA A 375 14.38 8.45 -22.26
C ALA A 375 14.41 9.88 -21.68
N GLY A 376 13.31 10.31 -21.08
CA GLY A 376 13.21 11.62 -20.42
C GLY A 376 14.04 11.68 -19.14
N VAL A 377 13.96 10.68 -18.29
CA VAL A 377 14.71 10.59 -17.03
C VAL A 377 16.21 10.66 -17.25
N SER A 378 16.74 9.99 -18.27
CA SER A 378 18.17 10.00 -18.61
C SER A 378 18.70 11.41 -18.97
N LYS A 379 17.83 12.32 -19.40
CA LYS A 379 18.19 13.71 -19.71
C LYS A 379 18.20 14.63 -18.49
N VAL A 380 17.51 14.24 -17.40
CA VAL A 380 17.35 15.08 -16.20
C VAL A 380 18.60 15.05 -15.32
N GLY A 381 19.24 13.90 -15.16
CA GLY A 381 20.47 13.78 -14.35
C GLY A 381 20.86 12.33 -14.07
N SER A 382 21.69 12.16 -13.03
CA SER A 382 22.42 10.92 -12.77
C SER A 382 21.73 9.95 -11.81
N PHE A 383 20.92 10.45 -10.85
CA PHE A 383 20.31 9.60 -9.82
C PHE A 383 18.86 9.27 -10.15
N TYR A 384 18.62 8.06 -10.61
CA TYR A 384 17.37 7.64 -11.24
C TYR A 384 16.09 7.99 -10.49
N ALA A 385 16.00 7.71 -9.18
CA ALA A 385 14.78 7.96 -8.41
C ALA A 385 14.45 9.45 -8.32
N CYS A 386 15.44 10.30 -8.04
CA CYS A 386 15.29 11.76 -8.02
C CYS A 386 14.93 12.30 -9.41
N CYS A 387 15.67 11.84 -10.44
CA CYS A 387 15.44 12.26 -11.84
C CYS A 387 14.06 11.86 -12.35
N LYS A 388 13.57 10.67 -11.95
CA LYS A 388 12.25 10.18 -12.34
C LYS A 388 11.13 11.03 -11.74
N ALA A 389 11.23 11.33 -10.45
CA ALA A 389 10.27 12.22 -9.79
C ALA A 389 10.25 13.60 -10.45
N GLU A 390 11.43 14.14 -10.74
CA GLU A 390 11.57 15.47 -11.34
C GLU A 390 11.08 15.50 -12.79
N TRP A 391 11.38 14.48 -13.59
CA TRP A 391 10.88 14.39 -14.97
C TRP A 391 9.35 14.35 -14.98
N LEU A 392 8.73 13.46 -14.18
CA LEU A 392 7.27 13.34 -14.07
C LEU A 392 6.63 14.67 -13.65
N ARG A 393 7.20 15.34 -12.64
CA ARG A 393 6.73 16.63 -12.14
C ARG A 393 6.77 17.70 -13.25
N ARG A 394 7.90 17.82 -13.94
CA ARG A 394 8.11 18.81 -15.04
C ARG A 394 7.21 18.51 -16.22
N GLU A 395 7.12 17.26 -16.64
CA GLU A 395 6.30 16.86 -17.76
C GLU A 395 4.81 17.12 -17.49
N GLY A 396 4.31 16.80 -16.28
CA GLY A 396 2.93 17.15 -15.92
C GLY A 396 2.68 18.65 -15.91
N ARG A 397 3.58 19.45 -15.30
CA ARG A 397 3.45 20.93 -15.33
C ARG A 397 3.48 21.50 -16.75
N ARG A 398 4.30 20.93 -17.63
CA ARG A 398 4.38 21.35 -19.05
C ARG A 398 3.02 21.26 -19.73
N TYR A 399 2.18 20.28 -19.37
CA TYR A 399 0.84 20.10 -19.91
C TYR A 399 -0.27 20.64 -19.00
N GLY A 400 0.08 21.36 -17.92
CA GLY A 400 -0.89 22.05 -17.07
C GLY A 400 -1.47 21.20 -15.95
N VAL A 401 -0.82 20.09 -15.56
CA VAL A 401 -1.22 19.35 -14.35
C VAL A 401 -0.94 20.19 -13.10
N ASP A 402 -1.97 20.42 -12.32
CA ASP A 402 -1.87 21.04 -10.98
C ASP A 402 -1.58 19.94 -9.94
N TRP A 403 -0.32 19.87 -9.48
CA TRP A 403 0.16 18.89 -8.52
C TRP A 403 -0.07 19.38 -7.08
N TRP A 404 -0.95 18.70 -6.37
CA TRP A 404 -1.19 18.92 -4.94
C TRP A 404 -0.43 17.87 -4.13
N LEU A 405 0.83 18.16 -3.82
CA LEU A 405 1.70 17.28 -3.06
C LEU A 405 1.48 17.46 -1.54
N CYS A 406 1.80 16.42 -0.77
CA CYS A 406 1.56 16.41 0.67
C CYS A 406 0.10 16.59 1.06
N ALA A 407 -0.84 16.38 0.15
CA ALA A 407 -2.28 16.52 0.35
C ALA A 407 -2.94 15.15 0.48
N GLN A 408 -3.77 14.98 1.51
CA GLN A 408 -4.37 13.69 1.84
C GLN A 408 -5.81 13.61 1.35
N ALA A 409 -6.08 12.77 0.34
CA ALA A 409 -7.45 12.41 -0.01
C ALA A 409 -8.03 11.42 1.01
N THR A 410 -9.30 11.61 1.37
CA THR A 410 -9.96 10.84 2.44
C THR A 410 -11.17 10.06 1.98
N GLY A 411 -11.74 10.38 0.81
CA GLY A 411 -12.90 9.69 0.30
C GLY A 411 -13.54 10.39 -0.90
N ALA A 412 -14.53 9.75 -1.48
CA ALA A 412 -15.26 10.22 -2.65
C ALA A 412 -16.29 11.30 -2.30
N VAL A 413 -16.51 12.23 -3.22
CA VAL A 413 -17.74 13.03 -3.29
C VAL A 413 -18.69 12.32 -4.25
N VAL A 414 -19.83 11.87 -3.76
CA VAL A 414 -20.80 11.08 -4.52
C VAL A 414 -22.11 11.84 -4.64
N GLU A 415 -22.65 11.96 -5.85
CA GLU A 415 -23.95 12.52 -6.14
C GLU A 415 -24.73 11.58 -7.07
N ASN A 416 -25.93 11.19 -6.66
CA ASN A 416 -26.80 10.29 -7.44
C ASN A 416 -26.12 8.98 -7.89
N GLY A 417 -25.28 8.39 -7.04
CA GLY A 417 -24.54 7.15 -7.36
C GLY A 417 -23.30 7.34 -8.24
N ARG A 418 -22.98 8.58 -8.61
CA ARG A 418 -21.84 8.96 -9.43
C ARG A 418 -20.75 9.63 -8.59
N VAL A 419 -19.50 9.27 -8.77
CA VAL A 419 -18.36 9.98 -8.19
C VAL A 419 -18.15 11.29 -8.96
N VAL A 420 -18.23 12.41 -8.24
CA VAL A 420 -18.07 13.77 -8.77
C VAL A 420 -16.90 14.52 -8.15
N GLY A 421 -16.00 13.81 -7.48
CA GLY A 421 -14.81 14.39 -6.85
C GLY A 421 -14.30 13.58 -5.68
N ALA A 422 -13.43 14.22 -4.88
CA ALA A 422 -12.89 13.65 -3.64
C ALA A 422 -12.76 14.72 -2.56
N PHE A 423 -12.85 14.31 -1.29
CA PHE A 423 -12.48 15.12 -0.14
C PHE A 423 -10.97 15.07 0.07
N VAL A 424 -10.37 16.23 0.35
CA VAL A 424 -8.93 16.41 0.47
C VAL A 424 -8.59 17.28 1.67
N ALA A 425 -7.61 16.86 2.47
CA ALA A 425 -6.95 17.67 3.47
C ALA A 425 -5.63 18.20 2.92
N LEU A 426 -5.43 19.51 2.98
CA LEU A 426 -4.23 20.20 2.51
C LEU A 426 -3.20 20.37 3.65
N PRO A 427 -1.91 20.62 3.33
CA PRO A 427 -0.86 20.76 4.34
C PRO A 427 -1.08 21.90 5.34
N ASP A 428 -1.86 22.93 4.97
CA ASP A 428 -2.22 24.05 5.84
C ASP A 428 -3.43 23.76 6.75
N GLY A 429 -3.87 22.51 6.81
CA GLY A 429 -5.01 22.08 7.60
C GLY A 429 -6.37 22.38 6.97
N THR A 430 -6.43 22.93 5.76
CA THR A 430 -7.70 23.11 5.04
C THR A 430 -8.25 21.77 4.58
N TYR A 431 -9.51 21.50 4.89
CA TYR A 431 -10.24 20.32 4.45
C TYR A 431 -11.39 20.73 3.55
N GLY A 432 -11.55 20.08 2.39
CA GLY A 432 -12.60 20.44 1.46
C GLY A 432 -12.75 19.46 0.31
N ALA A 433 -13.64 19.77 -0.62
CA ALA A 433 -13.94 18.96 -1.79
C ALA A 433 -13.20 19.49 -3.03
N VAL A 434 -12.61 18.58 -3.81
CA VAL A 434 -12.23 18.82 -5.20
C VAL A 434 -13.30 18.20 -6.08
N ARG A 435 -13.96 18.99 -6.90
CA ARG A 435 -15.01 18.54 -7.81
C ARG A 435 -14.41 18.25 -9.19
N ALA A 436 -14.90 17.19 -9.84
CA ALA A 436 -14.40 16.77 -11.15
C ALA A 436 -15.51 16.13 -12.00
N LYS A 437 -15.35 16.20 -13.33
CA LYS A 437 -16.23 15.51 -14.29
C LYS A 437 -15.90 14.02 -14.37
N ALA A 438 -14.62 13.66 -14.20
CA ALA A 438 -14.15 12.28 -14.13
C ALA A 438 -13.08 12.14 -13.05
N VAL A 439 -13.05 11.00 -12.35
CA VAL A 439 -12.07 10.71 -11.28
C VAL A 439 -11.29 9.45 -11.63
N VAL A 440 -9.97 9.49 -11.44
CA VAL A 440 -9.09 8.32 -11.53
C VAL A 440 -8.54 8.03 -10.14
N ASP A 441 -8.99 6.92 -9.54
CA ASP A 441 -8.45 6.36 -8.31
C ASP A 441 -7.14 5.64 -8.61
N ALA A 442 -6.03 6.33 -8.38
CA ALA A 442 -4.67 5.81 -8.49
C ALA A 442 -3.99 5.67 -7.11
N THR A 443 -4.79 5.56 -6.04
CA THR A 443 -4.30 5.42 -4.67
C THR A 443 -3.55 4.10 -4.44
N GLY A 444 -3.77 3.12 -5.32
CA GLY A 444 -3.17 1.79 -5.24
C GLY A 444 -3.87 0.85 -4.25
N TYR A 445 -4.87 1.32 -3.52
CA TYR A 445 -5.69 0.50 -2.61
C TYR A 445 -7.20 0.83 -2.71
N ALA A 446 -7.61 1.36 -3.87
CA ALA A 446 -9.00 1.64 -4.21
C ALA A 446 -9.73 2.49 -3.14
N LEU A 447 -9.09 3.56 -2.66
CA LEU A 447 -9.67 4.44 -1.62
C LEU A 447 -10.99 5.07 -2.09
N ILE A 448 -10.94 5.70 -3.27
CA ILE A 448 -12.09 6.44 -3.78
C ILE A 448 -13.22 5.47 -4.14
N ALA A 449 -12.88 4.34 -4.76
CA ALA A 449 -13.85 3.29 -5.06
C ALA A 449 -14.54 2.76 -3.78
N ALA A 450 -13.76 2.43 -2.75
CA ALA A 450 -14.29 1.92 -1.49
C ALA A 450 -15.18 2.95 -0.78
N SER A 451 -14.75 4.21 -0.70
CA SER A 451 -15.52 5.28 -0.06
C SER A 451 -16.77 5.67 -0.86
N ALA A 452 -16.80 5.40 -2.16
CA ALA A 452 -18.00 5.55 -2.99
C ALA A 452 -18.99 4.39 -2.86
N GLY A 453 -18.69 3.37 -2.04
CA GLY A 453 -19.53 2.19 -1.85
C GLY A 453 -19.35 1.11 -2.93
N ALA A 454 -18.31 1.19 -3.78
CA ALA A 454 -17.99 0.10 -4.69
C ALA A 454 -17.55 -1.14 -3.91
N ARG A 455 -17.90 -2.33 -4.41
CA ARG A 455 -17.41 -3.58 -3.81
C ARG A 455 -15.90 -3.65 -3.91
N THR A 456 -15.27 -4.05 -2.82
CA THR A 456 -13.81 -4.22 -2.76
C THR A 456 -13.46 -5.52 -2.08
N GLU A 457 -12.25 -6.02 -2.34
CA GLU A 457 -11.69 -7.23 -1.78
C GLU A 457 -10.36 -6.93 -1.11
N PHE A 458 -10.20 -7.37 0.12
CA PHE A 458 -8.94 -7.30 0.88
C PHE A 458 -8.99 -8.31 2.03
N LEU A 459 -8.67 -7.90 3.24
CA LEU A 459 -8.64 -8.74 4.42
C LEU A 459 -10.05 -9.27 4.79
N SER A 460 -10.14 -10.55 5.11
CA SER A 460 -11.40 -11.21 5.45
C SER A 460 -11.18 -12.39 6.41
N ASP A 461 -12.22 -13.19 6.61
CA ASP A 461 -12.19 -14.48 7.31
C ASP A 461 -11.63 -15.62 6.45
N GLY A 462 -11.30 -15.36 5.18
CA GLY A 462 -10.74 -16.33 4.25
C GLY A 462 -9.28 -16.69 4.53
N GLU A 463 -8.60 -17.18 3.50
CA GLU A 463 -7.18 -17.53 3.57
C GLU A 463 -6.30 -16.30 3.76
N LEU A 464 -5.54 -16.28 4.87
CA LEU A 464 -4.56 -15.22 5.12
C LEU A 464 -3.25 -15.51 4.36
N SER A 465 -3.25 -15.29 3.06
CA SER A 465 -2.13 -15.51 2.15
C SER A 465 -1.71 -14.22 1.50
N VAL A 466 -1.29 -13.25 2.30
CA VAL A 466 -0.91 -11.92 1.83
C VAL A 466 0.53 -11.89 1.31
N GLN A 467 0.75 -11.06 0.32
CA GLN A 467 2.08 -10.81 -0.25
C GLN A 467 2.84 -9.80 0.61
N GLY A 468 4.14 -10.02 0.77
CA GLY A 468 4.99 -9.22 1.63
C GLY A 468 4.98 -7.73 1.30
N ALA A 469 5.15 -6.94 2.35
CA ALA A 469 5.38 -5.51 2.31
C ALA A 469 6.70 -5.18 3.00
N GLY A 470 7.17 -3.96 2.90
CA GLY A 470 8.36 -3.53 3.61
C GLY A 470 8.64 -2.05 3.46
N SER A 471 9.51 -1.57 4.32
CA SER A 471 10.05 -0.23 4.28
C SER A 471 11.55 -0.30 4.03
N LEU A 472 12.04 0.49 3.09
CA LEU A 472 13.42 0.42 2.62
C LEU A 472 14.33 1.42 3.32
N THR A 473 15.60 1.05 3.36
CA THR A 473 16.68 2.02 3.58
C THR A 473 16.79 2.97 2.39
N ARG A 474 17.08 4.23 2.64
CA ARG A 474 17.47 5.20 1.62
C ARG A 474 18.98 5.41 1.71
N VAL A 475 19.66 5.06 0.66
CA VAL A 475 21.11 5.26 0.52
C VAL A 475 21.33 6.25 -0.61
N LEU A 476 22.16 7.26 -0.35
CA LEU A 476 22.41 8.32 -1.33
C LEU A 476 22.94 7.73 -2.65
N GLY A 477 22.34 8.15 -3.75
CA GLY A 477 22.73 7.73 -5.09
C GLY A 477 22.31 6.31 -5.48
N ARG A 478 21.55 5.59 -4.68
CA ARG A 478 21.20 4.17 -4.93
C ARG A 478 19.71 3.93 -5.07
N SER A 479 19.39 2.85 -5.76
CA SER A 479 18.03 2.31 -5.89
C SER A 479 18.00 0.85 -5.46
N HIS A 480 16.89 0.43 -4.88
CA HIS A 480 16.64 -0.95 -4.51
C HIS A 480 15.84 -1.68 -5.59
N LEU A 481 15.99 -3.01 -5.65
CA LEU A 481 15.17 -3.87 -6.51
C LEU A 481 13.93 -4.36 -5.80
N ASN A 482 14.05 -4.65 -4.52
CA ASN A 482 13.06 -5.44 -3.80
C ASN A 482 13.10 -5.21 -2.30
N THR A 483 11.96 -5.41 -1.63
CA THR A 483 11.88 -5.58 -0.19
C THR A 483 10.73 -6.51 0.17
N ASP A 484 10.92 -7.28 1.23
CA ASP A 484 9.89 -8.06 1.89
C ASP A 484 10.24 -8.24 3.35
N ALA A 485 9.28 -7.99 4.19
CA ALA A 485 9.43 -8.29 5.61
C ALA A 485 8.11 -8.72 6.22
N PHE A 486 7.07 -7.90 6.10
CA PHE A 486 5.84 -8.05 6.84
C PHE A 486 4.61 -7.95 5.93
N PHE A 487 3.46 -8.06 6.56
CA PHE A 487 2.20 -7.64 5.99
C PHE A 487 1.79 -6.34 6.61
N VAL A 488 1.36 -5.39 5.81
CA VAL A 488 0.93 -4.07 6.27
C VAL A 488 -0.33 -3.68 5.52
N ASP A 489 -1.36 -3.30 6.25
CA ASP A 489 -2.47 -2.54 5.69
C ASP A 489 -2.04 -1.09 5.57
N ASP A 490 -1.55 -0.69 4.42
CA ASP A 490 -1.05 0.67 4.19
C ASP A 490 -2.16 1.73 4.12
N ALA A 491 -3.41 1.35 4.27
CA ALA A 491 -4.52 2.27 4.54
C ALA A 491 -4.69 2.59 6.03
N ASP A 492 -4.18 1.76 6.94
CA ASP A 492 -4.34 1.97 8.38
C ASP A 492 -3.16 2.75 8.99
N PRO A 493 -3.40 3.95 9.56
CA PRO A 493 -2.33 4.76 10.14
C PRO A 493 -1.61 4.11 11.32
N ALA A 494 -2.27 3.24 12.09
CA ALA A 494 -1.64 2.55 13.21
C ALA A 494 -0.68 1.45 12.75
N ASP A 495 -1.13 0.63 11.79
CA ASP A 495 -0.32 -0.45 11.21
C ASP A 495 0.90 0.11 10.47
N VAL A 496 0.69 1.15 9.65
CA VAL A 496 1.78 1.86 8.96
C VAL A 496 2.77 2.47 9.95
N SER A 497 2.29 3.10 11.03
CA SER A 497 3.15 3.71 12.05
C SER A 497 4.00 2.66 12.76
N TYR A 498 3.40 1.51 13.09
CA TYR A 498 4.13 0.39 13.68
C TYR A 498 5.25 -0.11 12.74
N GLU A 499 4.94 -0.28 11.45
CA GLU A 499 5.94 -0.72 10.46
C GLU A 499 7.08 0.28 10.28
N TRP A 500 6.78 1.59 10.23
CA TRP A 500 7.81 2.62 10.14
C TRP A 500 8.79 2.57 11.31
N LEU A 501 8.27 2.48 12.53
CA LEU A 501 9.07 2.38 13.75
C LEU A 501 9.94 1.13 13.75
N ARG A 502 9.35 -0.03 13.48
CA ARG A 502 10.03 -1.30 13.45
C ARG A 502 11.17 -1.31 12.43
N ALA A 503 10.88 -0.85 11.22
CA ALA A 503 11.88 -0.80 10.16
C ALA A 503 13.04 0.15 10.52
N ARG A 504 12.73 1.38 10.99
CA ARG A 504 13.77 2.33 11.43
C ARG A 504 14.63 1.77 12.55
N ALA A 505 14.02 1.11 13.51
CA ALA A 505 14.75 0.48 14.62
C ALA A 505 15.79 -0.53 14.12
N SER A 506 15.46 -1.29 13.06
CA SER A 506 16.33 -2.32 12.49
C SER A 506 17.46 -1.80 11.59
N PHE A 507 17.42 -0.53 11.17
CA PHE A 507 18.43 0.04 10.27
C PHE A 507 19.72 0.39 11.00
N GLY A 508 20.85 0.06 10.38
CA GLY A 508 22.17 0.42 10.90
C GLY A 508 22.47 1.93 10.83
N PRO A 509 23.45 2.40 11.60
CA PRO A 509 23.81 3.82 11.69
C PRO A 509 24.38 4.41 10.39
N TRP A 510 24.83 3.55 9.47
CA TRP A 510 25.36 3.95 8.16
C TRP A 510 24.29 4.27 7.11
N VAL A 511 23.01 4.03 7.42
CA VAL A 511 21.91 4.32 6.51
C VAL A 511 21.61 5.83 6.56
N TRP A 512 21.49 6.46 5.38
CA TRP A 512 21.19 7.87 5.28
C TRP A 512 19.79 8.19 5.81
N ASP A 513 18.78 7.48 5.30
CA ASP A 513 17.38 7.68 5.68
C ASP A 513 16.53 6.43 5.43
N GLN A 514 15.26 6.52 5.73
CA GLN A 514 14.20 5.59 5.38
C GLN A 514 13.37 6.15 4.23
N THR A 515 12.91 5.27 3.32
CA THR A 515 11.94 5.65 2.29
C THR A 515 10.61 6.03 2.92
N SER A 516 9.85 6.91 2.26
CA SER A 516 8.59 7.45 2.80
C SER A 516 7.32 6.72 2.33
N VAL A 517 7.47 5.63 1.56
CA VAL A 517 6.35 4.81 1.08
C VAL A 517 6.56 3.34 1.43
N VAL A 518 5.54 2.70 2.00
CA VAL A 518 5.55 1.25 2.24
C VAL A 518 5.38 0.50 0.91
N SER A 519 6.25 -0.48 0.67
CA SER A 519 6.20 -1.34 -0.52
C SER A 519 5.16 -2.45 -0.38
N SER A 520 3.89 -2.14 -0.16
CA SER A 520 2.82 -3.14 -0.11
C SER A 520 2.54 -3.71 -1.50
N ARG A 521 2.53 -5.04 -1.61
CA ARG A 521 2.22 -5.74 -2.86
C ARG A 521 0.79 -6.23 -2.93
N GLU A 522 0.20 -6.55 -1.80
CA GLU A 522 -1.22 -6.86 -1.70
C GLU A 522 -1.95 -5.72 -1.03
N ARG A 523 -2.99 -5.25 -1.71
CA ARG A 523 -3.80 -4.10 -1.30
C ARG A 523 -5.27 -4.39 -1.57
N ARG A 524 -6.14 -3.56 -1.02
CA ARG A 524 -7.56 -3.59 -1.35
C ARG A 524 -7.75 -3.33 -2.85
N ARG A 525 -8.49 -4.20 -3.50
CA ARG A 525 -8.83 -4.15 -4.92
C ARG A 525 -10.31 -3.87 -5.10
N MET A 526 -10.65 -3.05 -6.07
CA MET A 526 -12.02 -2.82 -6.49
C MET A 526 -12.58 -4.08 -7.20
N ARG A 527 -13.86 -4.36 -7.02
CA ARG A 527 -14.60 -5.29 -7.86
C ARG A 527 -15.12 -4.52 -9.08
N GLY A 528 -14.60 -4.83 -10.23
CA GLY A 528 -14.90 -4.15 -11.50
C GLY A 528 -15.95 -4.85 -12.34
N ALA A 529 -16.29 -4.22 -13.47
CA ALA A 529 -17.14 -4.83 -14.50
C ALA A 529 -16.53 -6.11 -15.10
N TYR A 530 -15.23 -6.28 -14.95
CA TYR A 530 -14.49 -7.51 -15.21
C TYR A 530 -13.39 -7.70 -14.17
N CYS A 531 -13.14 -8.94 -13.74
CA CYS A 531 -12.03 -9.27 -12.85
C CYS A 531 -11.03 -10.16 -13.60
N VAL A 532 -9.79 -9.69 -13.77
CA VAL A 532 -8.74 -10.51 -14.40
C VAL A 532 -8.32 -11.63 -13.46
N THR A 533 -8.47 -12.87 -13.90
CA THR A 533 -8.19 -14.07 -13.11
C THR A 533 -6.80 -14.66 -13.43
N VAL A 534 -6.35 -15.60 -12.60
CA VAL A 534 -5.15 -16.40 -12.87
C VAL A 534 -5.29 -17.15 -14.18
N GLN A 535 -6.50 -17.68 -14.44
CA GLN A 535 -6.82 -18.44 -15.64
C GLN A 535 -6.75 -17.59 -16.91
N ASP A 536 -7.17 -16.32 -16.83
CA ASP A 536 -7.02 -15.38 -17.94
C ASP A 536 -5.55 -15.12 -18.27
N VAL A 537 -4.74 -14.93 -17.24
CA VAL A 537 -3.29 -14.67 -17.37
C VAL A 537 -2.59 -15.88 -18.00
N LEU A 538 -2.82 -17.08 -17.47
CA LEU A 538 -2.14 -18.31 -17.91
C LEU A 538 -2.62 -18.83 -19.26
N SER A 539 -3.90 -18.63 -19.59
CA SER A 539 -4.43 -19.00 -20.91
C SER A 539 -4.11 -17.97 -22.01
N GLY A 540 -3.55 -16.81 -21.64
CA GLY A 540 -3.27 -15.71 -22.59
C GLY A 540 -4.53 -15.09 -23.20
N ARG A 541 -5.61 -14.94 -22.42
CA ARG A 541 -6.92 -14.47 -22.86
C ARG A 541 -6.87 -13.15 -23.62
N ASN A 542 -7.57 -13.09 -24.76
CA ASN A 542 -7.82 -11.88 -25.55
C ASN A 542 -9.17 -11.26 -25.17
N TYR A 543 -9.19 -9.91 -25.16
CA TYR A 543 -10.38 -9.11 -24.88
C TYR A 543 -10.63 -8.09 -25.99
N PRO A 544 -11.89 -7.72 -26.28
CA PRO A 544 -12.19 -6.71 -27.28
C PRO A 544 -11.78 -5.29 -26.85
N ASP A 545 -11.61 -5.09 -25.55
CA ASP A 545 -11.37 -3.81 -24.87
C ASP A 545 -9.99 -3.75 -24.21
N VAL A 546 -8.97 -4.36 -24.80
CA VAL A 546 -7.58 -4.31 -24.30
C VAL A 546 -7.08 -2.86 -24.31
N VAL A 547 -6.52 -2.39 -23.18
CA VAL A 547 -5.96 -1.04 -23.04
C VAL A 547 -4.51 -1.01 -22.56
N ALA A 548 -4.00 -2.11 -22.05
CA ALA A 548 -2.59 -2.25 -21.68
C ALA A 548 -2.16 -3.72 -21.70
N LEU A 549 -0.86 -3.93 -21.70
CA LEU A 549 -0.23 -5.25 -21.60
C LEU A 549 0.55 -5.33 -20.29
N ALA A 550 0.67 -6.53 -19.76
CA ALA A 550 1.50 -6.85 -18.60
C ALA A 550 2.41 -8.04 -18.91
N HIS A 551 3.61 -8.03 -18.32
CA HIS A 551 4.60 -9.09 -18.57
C HIS A 551 5.46 -9.33 -17.34
N SER A 552 5.34 -10.51 -16.75
CA SER A 552 6.12 -10.92 -15.58
C SER A 552 6.10 -12.42 -15.41
N ASN A 553 6.82 -12.91 -14.42
CA ASN A 553 6.53 -14.19 -13.80
C ASN A 553 5.48 -14.01 -12.68
N PHE A 554 5.06 -15.10 -12.03
CA PHE A 554 4.25 -15.03 -10.82
C PHE A 554 5.12 -14.72 -9.59
N ASP A 555 5.61 -13.49 -9.49
CA ASP A 555 6.45 -12.99 -8.40
C ASP A 555 5.60 -12.71 -7.14
N THR A 556 5.12 -13.79 -6.51
CA THR A 556 4.05 -13.73 -5.50
C THR A 556 4.47 -13.14 -4.17
N HIS A 557 5.73 -13.23 -3.75
CA HIS A 557 6.21 -12.71 -2.46
C HIS A 557 5.41 -13.15 -1.22
N GLY A 558 4.77 -14.31 -1.29
CA GLY A 558 3.93 -14.84 -0.22
C GLY A 558 3.31 -16.19 -0.61
N GLN A 559 2.13 -16.44 -0.07
CA GLN A 559 1.36 -17.65 -0.35
C GLN A 559 0.31 -17.37 -1.42
N THR A 560 -0.04 -18.40 -2.20
CA THR A 560 -1.12 -18.36 -3.18
C THR A 560 -2.39 -18.98 -2.63
N VAL A 561 -3.54 -18.59 -3.18
CA VAL A 561 -4.86 -19.11 -2.78
C VAL A 561 -5.66 -19.69 -3.95
N ASP A 562 -5.33 -19.35 -5.20
CA ASP A 562 -6.04 -19.86 -6.38
C ASP A 562 -5.95 -21.39 -6.42
N PRO A 563 -7.08 -22.10 -6.63
CA PRO A 563 -7.10 -23.55 -6.65
C PRO A 563 -6.18 -24.18 -7.69
N GLN A 564 -5.98 -23.55 -8.84
CA GLN A 564 -5.05 -24.05 -9.87
C GLN A 564 -3.62 -24.11 -9.32
N PHE A 565 -3.22 -23.14 -8.49
CA PHE A 565 -1.89 -23.12 -7.86
C PHE A 565 -1.70 -24.18 -6.77
N SER A 566 -2.77 -24.81 -6.29
CA SER A 566 -2.63 -26.02 -5.48
C SER A 566 -2.25 -27.24 -6.33
N VAL A 567 -2.50 -27.22 -7.63
CA VAL A 567 -2.10 -28.30 -8.56
C VAL A 567 -0.74 -28.03 -9.14
N HIS A 568 -0.52 -26.83 -9.68
CA HIS A 568 0.73 -26.43 -10.30
C HIS A 568 0.94 -24.93 -10.21
N ILE A 569 2.15 -24.51 -9.88
CA ILE A 569 2.60 -23.11 -9.95
C ILE A 569 3.68 -22.99 -11.01
N PRO A 570 3.57 -22.05 -11.96
CA PRO A 570 4.58 -21.83 -12.99
C PRO A 570 5.98 -21.65 -12.39
N GLU A 571 6.98 -22.22 -13.04
CA GLU A 571 8.37 -22.02 -12.63
C GLU A 571 8.74 -20.53 -12.65
N ARG A 572 9.57 -20.10 -11.69
CA ARG A 572 10.00 -18.69 -11.57
C ARG A 572 10.56 -18.09 -12.86
N LYS A 573 11.24 -18.89 -13.69
CA LYS A 573 11.78 -18.44 -14.99
C LYS A 573 10.71 -18.32 -16.08
N HIS A 574 9.50 -18.86 -15.85
CA HIS A 574 8.41 -18.80 -16.81
C HIS A 574 7.78 -17.41 -16.79
N LEU A 575 8.01 -16.68 -17.86
CA LEU A 575 7.43 -15.35 -18.07
C LEU A 575 6.12 -15.50 -18.84
N VAL A 576 5.10 -14.81 -18.36
CA VAL A 576 3.78 -14.78 -19.01
C VAL A 576 3.44 -13.35 -19.41
N SER A 577 2.72 -13.21 -20.50
CA SER A 577 2.14 -11.94 -20.94
C SER A 577 0.63 -11.97 -20.75
N SER A 578 0.08 -10.90 -20.21
CA SER A 578 -1.36 -10.74 -20.00
C SER A 578 -1.84 -9.44 -20.62
N ARG A 579 -3.11 -9.42 -20.95
CA ARG A 579 -3.82 -8.24 -21.43
C ARG A 579 -4.68 -7.67 -20.33
N ILE A 580 -4.75 -6.35 -20.24
CA ILE A 580 -5.58 -5.64 -19.27
C ILE A 580 -6.77 -5.05 -20.03
N PRO A 581 -8.00 -5.56 -19.81
CA PRO A 581 -9.19 -5.00 -20.44
C PRO A 581 -9.64 -3.71 -19.74
N TYR A 582 -10.23 -2.78 -20.48
CA TYR A 582 -10.77 -1.52 -19.95
C TYR A 582 -11.77 -1.74 -18.81
N ARG A 583 -12.63 -2.77 -18.95
CA ARG A 583 -13.62 -3.13 -17.93
C ARG A 583 -13.04 -3.52 -16.56
N ALA A 584 -11.76 -3.91 -16.49
CA ALA A 584 -11.08 -4.15 -15.21
C ALA A 584 -10.75 -2.85 -14.44
N LEU A 585 -10.80 -1.70 -15.11
CA LEU A 585 -10.59 -0.38 -14.52
C LEU A 585 -11.90 0.29 -14.07
N LEU A 586 -13.05 -0.20 -14.55
CA LEU A 586 -14.38 0.32 -14.23
C LEU A 586 -14.98 -0.38 -13.02
N PRO A 587 -15.49 0.33 -12.01
CA PRO A 587 -16.32 -0.28 -10.97
C PRO A 587 -17.56 -0.95 -11.57
N GLU A 588 -18.05 -2.01 -10.92
CA GLU A 588 -19.22 -2.76 -11.39
C GLU A 588 -20.46 -1.87 -11.57
N LYS A 589 -20.72 -0.98 -10.59
CA LYS A 589 -21.97 -0.19 -10.52
C LYS A 589 -21.79 1.31 -10.25
N THR A 590 -20.57 1.79 -10.07
CA THR A 590 -20.31 3.18 -9.72
C THR A 590 -19.82 3.94 -10.94
N ASP A 591 -20.47 5.04 -11.30
CA ASP A 591 -20.11 5.89 -12.43
C ASP A 591 -19.14 7.01 -12.03
N GLY A 592 -18.53 7.66 -13.01
CA GLY A 592 -17.62 8.78 -12.83
C GLY A 592 -16.22 8.40 -12.31
N LEU A 593 -15.90 7.11 -12.23
CA LEU A 593 -14.68 6.60 -11.62
C LEU A 593 -13.97 5.55 -12.47
N LEU A 594 -12.64 5.66 -12.58
CA LEU A 594 -11.72 4.58 -12.98
C LEU A 594 -10.81 4.25 -11.80
N THR A 595 -10.42 2.99 -11.64
CA THR A 595 -9.45 2.55 -10.63
C THR A 595 -8.27 1.87 -11.31
N VAL A 596 -7.05 2.33 -11.02
CA VAL A 596 -5.81 1.85 -11.64
C VAL A 596 -4.77 1.40 -10.60
N GLY A 597 -3.69 0.82 -11.08
CA GLY A 597 -2.63 0.29 -10.22
C GLY A 597 -3.05 -0.98 -9.50
N LEU A 598 -2.56 -1.20 -8.29
CA LEU A 598 -2.89 -2.39 -7.50
C LEU A 598 -4.34 -2.41 -7.01
N GLY A 599 -5.06 -1.31 -7.14
CA GLY A 599 -6.49 -1.20 -6.80
C GLY A 599 -7.45 -1.67 -7.90
N MET A 600 -6.97 -1.95 -9.12
CA MET A 600 -7.81 -2.41 -10.23
C MET A 600 -8.43 -3.78 -9.95
N SER A 601 -9.44 -4.16 -10.74
CA SER A 601 -10.15 -5.42 -10.60
C SER A 601 -9.35 -6.60 -11.15
N ALA A 602 -8.69 -7.33 -10.25
CA ALA A 602 -7.97 -8.55 -10.57
C ALA A 602 -7.96 -9.49 -9.36
N HIS A 603 -7.90 -10.80 -9.60
CA HIS A 603 -7.67 -11.78 -8.55
C HIS A 603 -6.30 -11.52 -7.87
N ARG A 604 -6.22 -11.75 -6.56
CA ARG A 604 -4.98 -11.48 -5.80
C ARG A 604 -3.76 -12.21 -6.36
N ASP A 605 -3.92 -13.42 -6.86
CA ASP A 605 -2.83 -14.23 -7.43
C ASP A 605 -2.53 -13.91 -8.91
N ALA A 606 -3.41 -13.18 -9.60
CA ALA A 606 -3.11 -12.60 -10.92
C ALA A 606 -2.31 -11.31 -10.80
N MET A 607 -2.47 -10.56 -9.70
CA MET A 607 -1.82 -9.28 -9.47
C MET A 607 -0.29 -9.32 -9.59
N PRO A 608 0.44 -10.37 -9.15
CA PRO A 608 1.91 -10.46 -9.36
C PRO A 608 2.36 -10.25 -10.81
N VAL A 609 1.58 -10.69 -11.79
CA VAL A 609 1.88 -10.45 -13.20
C VAL A 609 1.49 -9.05 -13.64
N LEU A 610 0.40 -8.50 -13.12
CA LEU A 610 -0.21 -7.25 -13.58
C LEU A 610 0.39 -5.99 -12.93
N ARG A 611 1.17 -6.11 -11.85
CA ARG A 611 1.64 -5.00 -11.01
C ARG A 611 3.04 -4.47 -11.33
N MET A 612 3.67 -4.91 -12.41
CA MET A 612 5.02 -4.45 -12.75
C MET A 612 5.00 -2.95 -13.09
N GLN A 613 6.02 -2.22 -12.62
CA GLN A 613 6.04 -0.76 -12.71
C GLN A 613 5.86 -0.24 -14.15
N ALA A 614 6.54 -0.87 -15.12
CA ALA A 614 6.45 -0.48 -16.54
C ALA A 614 5.01 -0.61 -17.07
N ASP A 615 4.34 -1.70 -16.71
CA ASP A 615 2.99 -2.00 -17.16
C ASP A 615 1.95 -1.10 -16.47
N LEU A 616 2.17 -0.82 -15.17
CA LEU A 616 1.33 0.12 -14.43
C LEU A 616 1.45 1.56 -14.92
N GLN A 617 2.60 1.97 -15.44
CA GLN A 617 2.76 3.28 -16.07
C GLN A 617 1.94 3.38 -17.35
N ASN A 618 1.96 2.34 -18.18
CA ASN A 618 1.20 2.28 -19.41
C ASN A 618 -0.32 2.16 -19.17
N SER A 619 -0.75 1.35 -18.21
CA SER A 619 -2.18 1.24 -17.86
C SER A 619 -2.73 2.52 -17.22
N GLY A 620 -1.92 3.21 -16.40
CA GLY A 620 -2.26 4.52 -15.87
C GLY A 620 -2.41 5.56 -16.98
N TYR A 621 -1.48 5.58 -17.94
CA TYR A 621 -1.57 6.47 -19.11
C TYR A 621 -2.85 6.22 -19.91
N ALA A 622 -3.21 4.95 -20.15
CA ALA A 622 -4.46 4.58 -20.81
C ALA A 622 -5.71 5.10 -20.08
N ALA A 623 -5.75 4.98 -18.76
CA ALA A 623 -6.86 5.49 -17.96
C ALA A 623 -6.98 7.02 -17.99
N GLY A 624 -5.85 7.73 -18.01
CA GLY A 624 -5.83 9.19 -18.17
C GLY A 624 -6.40 9.65 -19.52
N LEU A 625 -6.02 8.99 -20.62
CA LEU A 625 -6.59 9.24 -21.94
C LEU A 625 -8.09 8.94 -21.98
N ALA A 626 -8.53 7.82 -21.39
CA ALA A 626 -9.95 7.46 -21.29
C ALA A 626 -10.76 8.53 -20.54
N ALA A 627 -10.22 9.04 -19.42
CA ALA A 627 -10.87 10.11 -18.66
C ALA A 627 -10.97 11.41 -19.48
N ALA A 628 -9.91 11.79 -20.20
CA ALA A 628 -9.94 12.96 -21.08
C ALA A 628 -10.94 12.79 -22.24
N GLN A 629 -11.02 11.59 -22.83
CA GLN A 629 -11.99 11.28 -23.88
C GLN A 629 -13.44 11.41 -23.38
N ALA A 630 -13.74 10.84 -22.18
CA ALA A 630 -15.06 10.94 -21.58
C ALA A 630 -15.48 12.39 -21.36
N VAL A 631 -14.57 13.20 -20.78
CA VAL A 631 -14.81 14.64 -20.55
C VAL A 631 -15.00 15.39 -21.86
N ARG A 632 -14.13 15.17 -22.85
CA ARG A 632 -14.20 15.84 -24.15
C ARG A 632 -15.50 15.55 -24.91
N LYS A 633 -15.99 14.30 -24.82
CA LYS A 633 -17.22 13.87 -25.47
C LYS A 633 -18.49 14.09 -24.60
N GLY A 634 -18.34 14.41 -23.33
CA GLY A 634 -19.47 14.57 -22.42
C GLY A 634 -20.24 13.27 -22.16
N VAL A 635 -19.52 12.13 -22.12
CA VAL A 635 -20.08 10.79 -21.89
C VAL A 635 -19.57 10.21 -20.57
N GLU A 636 -20.26 9.18 -20.06
CA GLU A 636 -19.77 8.43 -18.89
C GLU A 636 -18.50 7.63 -19.25
N LEU A 637 -17.70 7.35 -18.21
CA LEU A 637 -16.47 6.57 -18.39
C LEU A 637 -16.72 5.16 -18.96
N ARG A 638 -17.89 4.58 -18.66
CA ARG A 638 -18.28 3.26 -19.20
C ARG A 638 -18.75 3.29 -20.65
N ASP A 639 -19.09 4.48 -21.17
CA ASP A 639 -19.69 4.70 -22.48
C ASP A 639 -18.70 5.32 -23.49
N ILE A 640 -17.41 5.36 -23.14
CA ILE A 640 -16.39 5.87 -24.07
C ILE A 640 -16.26 4.98 -25.29
N ASP A 641 -15.79 5.56 -26.40
CA ASP A 641 -15.38 4.79 -27.56
C ASP A 641 -14.02 4.12 -27.32
N VAL A 642 -14.08 2.85 -26.88
CA VAL A 642 -12.87 2.07 -26.59
C VAL A 642 -12.02 1.85 -27.85
N ARG A 643 -12.61 1.82 -29.06
CA ARG A 643 -11.85 1.67 -30.31
C ARG A 643 -11.04 2.92 -30.63
N GLU A 644 -11.59 4.11 -30.40
CA GLU A 644 -10.83 5.35 -30.51
C GLU A 644 -9.67 5.37 -29.49
N LEU A 645 -9.94 5.02 -28.24
CA LEU A 645 -8.90 4.91 -27.21
C LEU A 645 -7.81 3.92 -27.64
N GLN A 646 -8.17 2.74 -28.13
CA GLN A 646 -7.22 1.75 -28.63
C GLN A 646 -6.36 2.29 -29.77
N GLY A 647 -6.94 3.08 -30.70
CA GLY A 647 -6.20 3.75 -31.76
C GLY A 647 -5.10 4.68 -31.23
N GLU A 648 -5.43 5.49 -30.20
CA GLU A 648 -4.46 6.36 -29.53
C GLU A 648 -3.36 5.55 -28.79
N LEU A 649 -3.73 4.43 -28.16
CA LEU A 649 -2.79 3.56 -27.43
C LEU A 649 -1.84 2.80 -28.38
N VAL A 650 -2.32 2.39 -29.55
CA VAL A 650 -1.49 1.80 -30.62
C VAL A 650 -0.50 2.84 -31.15
N ALA A 651 -0.99 4.04 -31.47
CA ALA A 651 -0.11 5.14 -31.91
C ALA A 651 0.95 5.49 -30.87
N LYS A 652 0.64 5.37 -29.58
CA LYS A 652 1.57 5.54 -28.47
C LYS A 652 2.53 4.35 -28.28
N GLY A 653 2.23 3.19 -28.87
CA GLY A 653 3.00 1.96 -28.69
C GLY A 653 2.78 1.27 -27.34
N ILE A 654 1.66 1.49 -26.68
CA ILE A 654 1.28 0.82 -25.43
C ILE A 654 0.73 -0.58 -25.70
N ILE A 655 -0.12 -0.71 -26.72
CA ILE A 655 -0.62 -1.99 -27.24
C ILE A 655 -0.27 -2.09 -28.73
N ASP A 656 -0.37 -3.28 -29.30
CA ASP A 656 -0.14 -3.50 -30.73
C ASP A 656 -1.47 -3.55 -31.50
N ALA A 657 -1.43 -3.24 -32.80
CA ALA A 657 -2.60 -3.35 -33.66
C ALA A 657 -3.15 -4.79 -33.68
N SER A 658 -2.27 -5.78 -33.50
CA SER A 658 -2.65 -7.19 -33.36
C SER A 658 -3.47 -7.48 -32.11
N ASP A 659 -3.23 -6.81 -30.98
CA ASP A 659 -4.04 -6.95 -29.76
C ASP A 659 -5.47 -6.43 -29.97
N VAL A 660 -5.63 -5.39 -30.79
CA VAL A 660 -6.93 -4.78 -31.12
C VAL A 660 -7.70 -5.62 -32.14
N SER A 661 -7.01 -6.21 -33.09
CA SER A 661 -7.61 -7.03 -34.18
C SER A 661 -7.82 -8.49 -33.79
N ALA A 662 -7.18 -8.98 -32.73
CA ALA A 662 -7.33 -10.36 -32.29
C ALA A 662 -8.78 -10.64 -31.88
N ALA A 663 -9.30 -11.78 -32.30
CA ALA A 663 -10.62 -12.22 -31.87
C ALA A 663 -10.64 -12.42 -30.35
N PRO A 664 -11.70 -11.98 -29.65
CA PRO A 664 -11.88 -12.29 -28.25
C PRO A 664 -11.85 -13.81 -28.00
N SER A 665 -11.21 -14.22 -26.89
CA SER A 665 -11.15 -15.63 -26.55
C SER A 665 -12.56 -16.16 -26.23
N ALA A 666 -12.99 -17.20 -26.95
CA ALA A 666 -14.24 -17.89 -26.69
C ALA A 666 -14.02 -19.09 -25.73
N PRO A 667 -15.04 -19.53 -24.98
CA PRO A 667 -15.01 -20.80 -24.29
C PRO A 667 -14.69 -21.93 -25.23
N LEU A 668 -13.99 -22.98 -24.77
CA LEU A 668 -13.75 -24.19 -25.57
C LEU A 668 -15.08 -24.88 -25.92
N SER A 669 -15.18 -25.40 -27.12
CA SER A 669 -16.25 -26.34 -27.46
C SER A 669 -16.16 -27.63 -26.60
N ASP A 670 -17.23 -28.37 -26.48
CA ASP A 670 -17.23 -29.62 -25.69
C ASP A 670 -16.20 -30.65 -26.20
N ALA A 671 -15.97 -30.71 -27.52
CA ALA A 671 -14.95 -31.54 -28.14
C ALA A 671 -13.52 -31.08 -27.75
N GLU A 672 -13.26 -29.78 -27.86
CA GLU A 672 -11.96 -29.23 -27.46
C GLU A 672 -11.70 -29.40 -25.97
N LEU A 673 -12.69 -29.15 -25.12
CA LEU A 673 -12.59 -29.34 -23.67
C LEU A 673 -12.31 -30.81 -23.33
N SER A 674 -13.01 -31.73 -23.99
CA SER A 674 -12.78 -33.16 -23.82
C SER A 674 -11.37 -33.58 -24.25
N THR A 675 -10.86 -33.04 -25.36
CA THR A 675 -9.50 -33.28 -25.84
C THR A 675 -8.50 -32.74 -24.87
N THR A 676 -8.71 -31.48 -24.38
CA THR A 676 -7.86 -30.83 -23.38
C THR A 676 -7.76 -31.64 -22.09
N VAL A 677 -8.91 -32.16 -21.58
CA VAL A 677 -8.92 -33.00 -20.37
C VAL A 677 -8.21 -34.33 -20.63
N ALA A 678 -8.37 -34.94 -21.80
CA ALA A 678 -7.72 -36.21 -22.13
C ALA A 678 -6.19 -36.11 -22.20
N SER A 679 -5.65 -34.99 -22.67
CA SER A 679 -4.21 -34.70 -22.74
C SER A 679 -3.69 -33.88 -21.56
N LEU A 680 -4.52 -33.56 -20.55
CA LEU A 680 -4.18 -32.64 -19.44
C LEU A 680 -2.99 -33.18 -18.66
N ASP A 681 -2.04 -32.32 -18.43
CA ASP A 681 -0.85 -32.51 -17.60
C ASP A 681 -0.55 -31.23 -16.81
N TYR A 682 0.70 -31.02 -16.42
CA TYR A 682 1.16 -29.80 -15.72
C TYR A 682 1.39 -28.60 -16.67
N ASP A 683 0.72 -28.59 -17.84
CA ASP A 683 0.71 -27.40 -18.71
C ASP A 683 -0.20 -26.30 -18.14
N ASP A 684 0.40 -25.16 -17.87
CA ASP A 684 -0.26 -24.02 -17.21
C ASP A 684 -1.48 -23.52 -17.98
N ALA A 685 -1.40 -23.46 -19.32
CA ALA A 685 -2.47 -22.94 -20.15
C ALA A 685 -3.62 -23.95 -20.30
N ALA A 686 -3.31 -25.23 -20.37
CA ALA A 686 -4.32 -26.29 -20.41
C ALA A 686 -5.09 -26.35 -19.08
N LEU A 687 -4.36 -26.34 -17.96
CA LEU A 687 -4.96 -26.25 -16.63
C LEU A 687 -5.85 -25.01 -16.52
N ALA A 688 -5.37 -23.84 -16.93
CA ALA A 688 -6.13 -22.60 -16.86
C ALA A 688 -7.45 -22.68 -17.64
N ARG A 689 -7.46 -23.28 -18.81
CA ARG A 689 -8.70 -23.48 -19.60
C ARG A 689 -9.68 -24.41 -18.91
N VAL A 690 -9.19 -25.48 -18.26
CA VAL A 690 -10.02 -26.41 -17.49
C VAL A 690 -10.58 -25.73 -16.23
N PHE A 691 -9.76 -24.98 -15.50
CA PHE A 691 -10.19 -24.26 -14.29
C PHE A 691 -11.15 -23.11 -14.61
N ALA A 692 -10.96 -22.41 -15.72
CA ALA A 692 -11.87 -21.34 -16.17
C ALA A 692 -13.30 -21.85 -16.48
N ASP A 693 -13.44 -23.11 -16.86
CA ASP A 693 -14.74 -23.75 -17.23
C ASP A 693 -15.00 -24.99 -16.38
N ALA A 694 -14.79 -24.85 -15.07
CA ALA A 694 -14.86 -25.97 -14.12
C ALA A 694 -16.19 -26.72 -14.18
N SER A 695 -17.31 -26.01 -14.36
CA SER A 695 -18.64 -26.62 -14.40
C SER A 695 -18.80 -27.63 -15.55
N ARG A 696 -18.28 -27.32 -16.74
CA ARG A 696 -18.30 -28.20 -17.92
C ARG A 696 -17.18 -29.23 -17.88
N ALA A 697 -16.02 -28.89 -17.28
CA ALA A 697 -14.88 -29.79 -17.17
C ALA A 697 -15.07 -30.91 -16.16
N LEU A 698 -15.73 -30.68 -15.03
CA LEU A 698 -15.91 -31.69 -13.97
C LEU A 698 -16.50 -33.00 -14.42
N PRO A 699 -17.59 -33.07 -15.19
CA PRO A 699 -18.12 -34.36 -15.69
C PRO A 699 -17.12 -35.10 -16.58
N ILE A 700 -16.30 -34.40 -17.35
CA ILE A 700 -15.29 -34.98 -18.24
C ILE A 700 -14.12 -35.50 -17.40
N LEU A 701 -13.65 -34.74 -16.44
CA LEU A 701 -12.58 -35.12 -15.51
C LEU A 701 -12.94 -36.34 -14.69
N ARG A 702 -14.20 -36.48 -14.20
CA ARG A 702 -14.65 -37.66 -13.49
C ARG A 702 -14.57 -38.92 -14.37
N ARG A 703 -14.96 -38.82 -15.64
CA ARG A 703 -14.85 -39.95 -16.60
C ARG A 703 -13.38 -40.29 -16.87
N ALA A 704 -12.53 -39.28 -17.06
CA ALA A 704 -11.10 -39.47 -17.28
C ALA A 704 -10.43 -40.13 -16.07
N TYR A 705 -10.76 -39.70 -14.85
CA TYR A 705 -10.30 -40.29 -13.59
C TYR A 705 -10.71 -41.76 -13.46
N ALA A 706 -11.98 -42.11 -13.76
CA ALA A 706 -12.48 -43.45 -13.67
C ALA A 706 -11.82 -44.37 -14.71
N ALA A 707 -11.50 -43.87 -15.89
CA ALA A 707 -10.85 -44.59 -16.96
C ALA A 707 -9.33 -44.75 -16.80
N ALA A 708 -8.71 -43.90 -15.98
CA ALA A 708 -7.24 -43.87 -15.79
C ALA A 708 -6.76 -45.17 -15.10
N ARG A 709 -5.84 -45.88 -15.77
CA ARG A 709 -5.24 -47.11 -15.26
C ARG A 709 -3.88 -46.90 -14.63
N GLU A 710 -3.11 -45.94 -15.19
CA GLU A 710 -1.79 -45.60 -14.67
C GLU A 710 -1.92 -44.83 -13.33
N PRO A 711 -1.26 -45.28 -12.25
CA PRO A 711 -1.42 -44.69 -10.91
C PRO A 711 -1.12 -43.20 -10.86
N GLU A 712 -0.06 -42.74 -11.53
CA GLU A 712 0.33 -41.34 -11.58
C GLU A 712 -0.72 -40.48 -12.28
N ARG A 713 -1.25 -40.97 -13.39
CA ARG A 713 -2.30 -40.29 -14.15
C ARG A 713 -3.59 -40.21 -13.35
N LYS A 714 -3.94 -41.29 -12.65
CA LYS A 714 -5.10 -41.33 -11.77
C LYS A 714 -4.98 -40.34 -10.61
N LEU A 715 -3.81 -40.30 -10.00
CA LEU A 715 -3.49 -39.35 -8.92
C LEU A 715 -3.56 -37.89 -9.42
N PHE A 716 -3.04 -37.62 -10.62
CA PHE A 716 -3.11 -36.31 -11.22
C PHE A 716 -4.56 -35.83 -11.41
N TYR A 717 -5.43 -36.68 -12.00
CA TYR A 717 -6.85 -36.32 -12.12
C TYR A 717 -7.55 -36.20 -10.77
N ALA A 718 -7.21 -37.03 -9.78
CA ALA A 718 -7.71 -36.88 -8.42
C ALA A 718 -7.34 -35.55 -7.81
N HIS A 719 -6.11 -35.07 -8.06
CA HIS A 719 -5.60 -33.78 -7.58
C HIS A 719 -6.37 -32.60 -8.22
N VAL A 720 -6.54 -32.60 -9.55
CA VAL A 720 -7.33 -31.60 -10.27
C VAL A 720 -8.79 -31.57 -9.80
N LEU A 721 -9.42 -32.75 -9.67
CA LEU A 721 -10.78 -32.88 -9.14
C LEU A 721 -10.90 -32.29 -7.74
N GLY A 722 -9.98 -32.67 -6.83
CA GLY A 722 -9.96 -32.16 -5.47
C GLY A 722 -9.81 -30.65 -5.43
N ALA A 723 -8.88 -30.07 -6.18
CA ALA A 723 -8.69 -28.63 -6.28
C ALA A 723 -9.92 -27.88 -6.81
N LEU A 724 -10.70 -28.53 -7.73
CA LEU A 724 -11.97 -28.00 -8.23
C LEU A 724 -13.19 -28.29 -7.30
N GLY A 725 -12.94 -28.81 -6.09
CA GLY A 725 -14.01 -29.04 -5.11
C GLY A 725 -14.73 -30.39 -5.26
N ASP A 726 -14.25 -31.30 -6.12
CA ASP A 726 -14.88 -32.59 -6.40
C ASP A 726 -14.28 -33.74 -5.58
N ALA A 727 -15.12 -34.50 -4.92
CA ALA A 727 -14.74 -35.59 -4.02
C ALA A 727 -14.45 -36.94 -4.70
N SER A 728 -14.61 -37.06 -6.02
CA SER A 728 -14.48 -38.34 -6.71
C SER A 728 -13.10 -38.98 -6.58
N GLY A 729 -12.05 -38.14 -6.48
CA GLY A 729 -10.65 -38.58 -6.33
C GLY A 729 -10.14 -38.61 -4.88
N ALA A 730 -10.98 -38.33 -3.88
CA ALA A 730 -10.54 -38.10 -2.50
C ALA A 730 -9.79 -39.29 -1.87
N GLU A 731 -10.21 -40.51 -2.10
CA GLU A 731 -9.53 -41.71 -1.57
C GLU A 731 -8.16 -41.92 -2.21
N THR A 732 -8.02 -41.63 -3.51
CA THR A 732 -6.73 -41.68 -4.20
C THR A 732 -5.75 -40.60 -3.64
N LEU A 733 -6.26 -39.40 -3.39
CA LEU A 733 -5.46 -38.33 -2.73
C LEU A 733 -5.10 -38.69 -1.31
N ALA A 734 -6.04 -39.19 -0.50
CA ALA A 734 -5.79 -39.63 0.87
C ALA A 734 -4.69 -40.70 0.95
N ALA A 735 -4.77 -41.72 0.06
CA ALA A 735 -3.74 -42.76 -0.06
C ALA A 735 -2.36 -42.18 -0.44
N ALA A 736 -2.32 -41.18 -1.33
CA ALA A 736 -1.08 -40.54 -1.74
C ALA A 736 -0.48 -39.70 -0.60
N VAL A 737 -1.33 -38.98 0.15
CA VAL A 737 -0.94 -38.22 1.35
C VAL A 737 -0.35 -39.18 2.40
N ASP A 738 -0.98 -40.30 2.62
CA ASP A 738 -0.57 -41.31 3.60
C ASP A 738 0.79 -41.95 3.26
N ALA A 739 0.98 -42.27 2.00
CA ALA A 739 2.18 -42.94 1.51
C ALA A 739 3.42 -42.03 1.41
N ALA A 740 3.23 -40.72 1.19
CA ALA A 740 4.32 -39.80 0.98
C ALA A 740 4.89 -39.27 2.31
N PRO A 741 6.23 -39.24 2.53
CA PRO A 741 6.80 -38.46 3.61
C PRO A 741 6.59 -36.97 3.37
N TRP A 742 6.71 -36.14 4.43
CA TRP A 742 6.77 -34.70 4.25
C TRP A 742 7.97 -34.35 3.37
N ASP A 743 7.73 -33.48 2.39
CA ASP A 743 8.73 -33.01 1.44
C ASP A 743 8.94 -31.50 1.56
N ASP A 744 10.08 -31.01 1.12
CA ASP A 744 10.36 -29.59 1.06
C ASP A 744 9.45 -28.90 0.02
N GLY A 745 9.12 -27.65 0.31
CA GLY A 745 8.43 -26.81 -0.67
C GLY A 745 9.18 -26.67 -1.98
N TRP A 746 8.49 -26.75 -3.09
CA TRP A 746 9.06 -26.82 -4.43
C TRP A 746 9.05 -25.51 -5.21
N ASN A 747 8.30 -24.50 -4.74
CA ASN A 747 8.30 -23.19 -5.36
C ASN A 747 9.12 -22.18 -4.55
N TYR A 748 9.72 -21.24 -5.24
CA TYR A 748 10.58 -20.16 -4.67
C TYR A 748 11.85 -20.62 -3.94
N ARG A 749 12.36 -21.82 -4.22
CA ARG A 749 13.72 -22.19 -3.79
C ARG A 749 14.71 -21.18 -4.37
N GLY A 750 15.45 -20.51 -3.52
CA GLY A 750 16.43 -19.48 -3.90
C GLY A 750 15.99 -18.02 -3.68
N MET A 751 14.72 -17.78 -3.31
CA MET A 751 14.29 -16.51 -2.69
C MET A 751 14.13 -16.74 -1.19
N GLY A 752 15.22 -16.94 -0.47
CA GLY A 752 15.23 -17.33 0.95
C GLY A 752 14.38 -16.46 1.88
N GLN A 753 14.04 -15.25 1.43
CA GLN A 753 13.14 -14.34 2.13
C GLN A 753 11.70 -14.83 2.23
N PHE A 754 11.24 -15.74 1.35
CA PHE A 754 9.83 -16.17 1.32
C PHE A 754 9.62 -17.55 1.95
N GLY A 755 10.69 -18.31 2.15
CA GLY A 755 10.61 -19.69 2.55
C GLY A 755 9.99 -20.60 1.49
N ALA A 756 9.84 -21.87 1.82
CA ALA A 756 9.08 -22.83 1.00
C ALA A 756 7.59 -22.58 1.20
N SER A 757 6.87 -22.25 0.13
CA SER A 757 5.47 -21.88 0.21
C SER A 757 4.51 -23.08 0.11
N LEU A 758 4.90 -24.14 -0.57
CA LEU A 758 4.06 -25.32 -0.81
C LEU A 758 4.93 -26.54 -1.16
N SER A 759 4.69 -27.67 -0.51
CA SER A 759 5.24 -28.96 -0.88
C SER A 759 4.22 -29.78 -1.69
N ARG A 760 4.62 -30.92 -2.21
CA ARG A 760 3.70 -31.82 -2.90
C ARG A 760 2.62 -32.35 -1.93
N VAL A 761 3.02 -32.74 -0.73
CA VAL A 761 2.09 -33.21 0.31
C VAL A 761 1.16 -32.08 0.73
N ASP A 762 1.68 -30.84 0.88
CA ASP A 762 0.85 -29.66 1.14
C ASP A 762 -0.24 -29.48 0.08
N SER A 763 0.12 -29.60 -1.20
CA SER A 763 -0.82 -29.42 -2.31
C SER A 763 -1.93 -30.48 -2.31
N TYR A 764 -1.63 -31.73 -2.03
CA TYR A 764 -2.62 -32.77 -1.90
C TYR A 764 -3.57 -32.58 -0.72
N LEU A 765 -3.03 -32.15 0.44
CA LEU A 765 -3.84 -31.80 1.60
C LEU A 765 -4.78 -30.63 1.32
N ILE A 766 -4.29 -29.59 0.65
CA ILE A 766 -5.12 -28.43 0.26
C ILE A 766 -6.25 -28.89 -0.66
N ALA A 767 -5.95 -29.72 -1.67
CA ALA A 767 -6.95 -30.26 -2.58
C ALA A 767 -7.98 -31.14 -1.86
N LEU A 768 -7.56 -31.93 -0.85
CA LEU A 768 -8.49 -32.68 0.02
C LEU A 768 -9.41 -31.73 0.81
N GLY A 769 -8.89 -30.61 1.29
CA GLY A 769 -9.70 -29.59 1.98
C GLY A 769 -10.68 -28.87 1.07
N CYS A 770 -10.33 -28.65 -0.20
CA CYS A 770 -11.24 -28.07 -1.20
C CYS A 770 -12.35 -29.03 -1.62
N ALA A 771 -12.06 -30.34 -1.71
CA ALA A 771 -13.01 -31.34 -2.11
C ALA A 771 -14.15 -31.49 -1.08
N ALA A 772 -15.39 -31.63 -1.56
CA ALA A 772 -16.57 -31.81 -0.69
C ALA A 772 -16.60 -33.18 0.01
N ASN A 773 -15.68 -33.42 0.92
CA ASN A 773 -15.36 -34.74 1.47
C ASN A 773 -15.94 -35.04 2.85
N ARG A 774 -16.86 -34.27 3.37
CA ARG A 774 -17.32 -34.37 4.76
C ARG A 774 -17.41 -35.84 5.28
N GLY A 775 -16.62 -36.11 6.31
CA GLY A 775 -16.72 -37.33 7.12
C GLY A 775 -16.22 -38.63 6.46
N ARG A 776 -15.43 -38.61 5.38
CA ARG A 776 -14.82 -39.85 4.84
C ARG A 776 -13.69 -40.34 5.74
N PRO A 777 -13.80 -41.55 6.33
CA PRO A 777 -12.81 -42.00 7.34
C PRO A 777 -11.36 -42.03 6.82
N ALA A 778 -11.15 -42.47 5.57
CA ALA A 778 -9.80 -42.51 4.99
C ALA A 778 -9.15 -41.13 4.85
N VAL A 779 -9.95 -40.10 4.51
CA VAL A 779 -9.47 -38.71 4.41
C VAL A 779 -9.12 -38.15 5.79
N VAL A 780 -10.01 -38.35 6.78
CA VAL A 780 -9.79 -37.92 8.16
C VAL A 780 -8.52 -38.55 8.74
N GLU A 781 -8.35 -39.86 8.53
CA GLU A 781 -7.19 -40.59 9.02
C GLU A 781 -5.87 -40.13 8.37
N ALA A 782 -5.87 -39.89 7.06
CA ALA A 782 -4.69 -39.35 6.36
C ALA A 782 -4.28 -37.93 6.90
N ILE A 783 -5.25 -37.04 7.15
CA ILE A 783 -4.99 -35.73 7.76
C ILE A 783 -4.46 -35.91 9.19
N ARG A 784 -5.05 -36.81 9.99
CA ARG A 784 -4.63 -37.11 11.37
C ARG A 784 -3.19 -37.58 11.44
N ARG A 785 -2.79 -38.52 10.58
CA ARG A 785 -1.39 -39.02 10.53
C ARG A 785 -0.43 -37.91 10.15
N LYS A 786 -0.74 -37.09 9.15
CA LYS A 786 0.09 -35.95 8.78
C LYS A 786 0.18 -34.91 9.90
N ALA A 787 -0.91 -34.67 10.59
CA ALA A 787 -0.88 -33.79 11.77
C ALA A 787 0.01 -34.38 12.87
N ALA A 788 -0.03 -35.69 13.10
CA ALA A 788 0.79 -36.36 14.12
C ALA A 788 2.30 -36.22 13.87
N ASP A 789 2.73 -36.17 12.61
CA ASP A 789 4.13 -36.01 12.20
C ASP A 789 4.69 -34.58 12.45
N LEU A 790 3.82 -33.59 12.70
CA LEU A 790 4.26 -32.20 12.85
C LEU A 790 4.76 -31.89 14.27
N GLY A 791 5.94 -31.27 14.32
CA GLY A 791 6.58 -30.76 15.52
C GLY A 791 6.82 -29.26 15.46
N PRO A 792 7.32 -28.64 16.56
CA PRO A 792 7.51 -27.18 16.66
C PRO A 792 8.37 -26.56 15.55
N LYS A 793 9.29 -27.35 14.96
CA LYS A 793 10.24 -26.93 13.91
C LYS A 793 9.77 -27.22 12.49
N SER A 794 8.59 -27.82 12.31
CA SER A 794 8.04 -28.09 10.99
C SER A 794 7.74 -26.81 10.24
N ALA A 795 7.83 -26.86 8.91
CA ALA A 795 7.60 -25.69 8.06
C ALA A 795 6.17 -25.13 8.21
N TYR A 796 6.02 -23.83 8.13
CA TYR A 796 4.72 -23.17 8.21
C TYR A 796 3.73 -23.72 7.20
N SER A 797 4.16 -24.03 5.97
CA SER A 797 3.29 -24.56 4.91
C SER A 797 2.59 -25.86 5.32
N HIS A 798 3.26 -26.73 6.05
CA HIS A 798 2.70 -27.99 6.54
C HIS A 798 1.59 -27.79 7.57
N PHE A 799 1.78 -26.86 8.51
CA PHE A 799 0.73 -26.48 9.46
C PHE A 799 -0.48 -25.87 8.74
N ARG A 800 -0.22 -25.00 7.75
CA ARG A 800 -1.26 -24.37 6.94
C ARG A 800 -2.06 -25.41 6.16
N SER A 801 -1.41 -26.38 5.51
CA SER A 801 -2.08 -27.38 4.70
C SER A 801 -2.92 -28.34 5.55
N VAL A 802 -2.43 -28.77 6.71
CA VAL A 802 -3.20 -29.57 7.68
C VAL A 802 -4.40 -28.79 8.20
N ALA A 803 -4.21 -27.52 8.60
CA ALA A 803 -5.29 -26.67 9.09
C ALA A 803 -6.38 -26.47 8.01
N LYS A 804 -5.96 -26.18 6.78
CA LYS A 804 -6.87 -25.98 5.65
C LYS A 804 -7.63 -27.26 5.26
N ALA A 805 -6.94 -28.40 5.27
CA ALA A 805 -7.56 -29.69 5.04
C ALA A 805 -8.61 -30.04 6.11
N ALA A 806 -8.26 -29.87 7.38
CA ALA A 806 -9.17 -30.11 8.50
C ALA A 806 -10.40 -29.20 8.48
N GLU A 807 -10.19 -27.90 8.23
CA GLU A 807 -11.26 -26.91 8.08
C GLU A 807 -12.21 -27.25 6.92
N GLY A 808 -11.67 -27.60 5.75
CA GLY A 808 -12.45 -27.91 4.55
C GLY A 808 -13.25 -29.22 4.69
N VAL A 809 -12.65 -30.25 5.29
CA VAL A 809 -13.33 -31.53 5.57
C VAL A 809 -14.39 -31.36 6.65
N GLY A 810 -14.19 -30.45 7.62
CA GLY A 810 -15.16 -30.14 8.67
C GLY A 810 -15.44 -31.31 9.62
N ALA A 811 -14.50 -32.24 9.80
CA ALA A 811 -14.63 -33.37 10.72
C ALA A 811 -14.20 -32.96 12.14
N GLY A 812 -15.16 -32.87 13.07
CA GLY A 812 -14.91 -32.50 14.46
C GLY A 812 -13.86 -33.35 15.19
N GLU A 813 -13.67 -34.60 14.74
CA GLU A 813 -12.66 -35.53 15.24
C GLU A 813 -11.23 -35.02 15.09
N LEU A 814 -10.97 -34.10 14.13
CA LEU A 814 -9.66 -33.45 13.92
C LEU A 814 -9.37 -32.31 14.92
N ALA A 815 -10.33 -31.90 15.72
CA ALA A 815 -10.17 -30.83 16.68
C ALA A 815 -9.08 -31.14 17.74
N ALA A 816 -9.01 -32.40 18.18
CA ALA A 816 -7.97 -32.84 19.12
C ALA A 816 -6.56 -32.71 18.53
N ASP A 817 -6.39 -33.05 17.25
CA ASP A 817 -5.12 -32.95 16.54
C ASP A 817 -4.68 -31.47 16.37
N LEU A 818 -5.61 -30.62 15.96
CA LEU A 818 -5.36 -29.18 15.82
C LEU A 818 -5.05 -28.52 17.19
N SER A 819 -5.77 -28.92 18.24
CA SER A 819 -5.53 -28.45 19.60
C SER A 819 -4.13 -28.85 20.11
N ARG A 820 -3.72 -30.11 19.85
CA ARG A 820 -2.36 -30.58 20.11
C ARG A 820 -1.32 -29.73 19.36
N LEU A 821 -1.51 -29.51 18.05
CA LEU A 821 -0.60 -28.71 17.25
C LEU A 821 -0.48 -27.25 17.76
N LEU A 822 -1.61 -26.64 18.08
CA LEU A 822 -1.65 -25.27 18.61
C LEU A 822 -1.01 -25.17 20.02
N SER A 823 -0.95 -26.29 20.74
CA SER A 823 -0.33 -26.38 22.07
C SER A 823 1.16 -26.73 22.04
N LEU A 824 1.75 -26.97 20.88
CA LEU A 824 3.19 -27.22 20.75
C LEU A 824 4.01 -26.02 21.22
N PRO A 825 5.18 -26.23 21.85
CA PRO A 825 6.06 -25.15 22.27
C PRO A 825 6.40 -24.20 21.10
N GLY A 826 6.22 -22.89 21.30
CA GLY A 826 6.53 -21.84 20.31
C GLY A 826 5.57 -21.76 19.12
N VAL A 827 4.44 -22.44 19.15
CA VAL A 827 3.40 -22.33 18.11
C VAL A 827 2.40 -21.22 18.43
N ARG A 828 2.18 -20.93 19.72
CA ARG A 828 1.21 -19.96 20.22
C ARG A 828 1.86 -18.83 21.01
N GLY A 829 1.16 -17.69 21.09
CA GLY A 829 1.57 -16.54 21.92
C GLY A 829 2.31 -15.45 21.12
N HIS A 830 2.02 -15.32 19.83
CA HIS A 830 2.67 -14.35 18.96
C HIS A 830 1.86 -13.07 18.73
N ALA A 831 0.65 -12.97 19.30
CA ALA A 831 -0.13 -11.74 19.31
C ALA A 831 0.57 -10.65 20.12
N LEU A 832 0.49 -9.41 19.67
CA LEU A 832 1.05 -8.24 20.35
C LEU A 832 -0.05 -7.50 21.12
N ALA A 833 0.33 -6.94 22.28
CA ALA A 833 -0.56 -6.05 23.00
C ALA A 833 -0.83 -4.76 22.19
N PRO A 834 -2.02 -4.13 22.32
CA PRO A 834 -2.36 -2.91 21.56
C PRO A 834 -1.40 -1.75 21.78
N SER A 835 -0.78 -1.69 22.98
CA SER A 835 0.23 -0.68 23.34
C SER A 835 1.66 -1.10 23.01
N ALA A 836 1.86 -2.27 22.40
CA ALA A 836 3.20 -2.74 22.08
C ALA A 836 3.83 -1.79 21.05
N LEU A 837 4.91 -1.13 21.47
CA LEU A 837 5.83 -0.47 20.57
C LEU A 837 6.84 -1.51 20.09
N PRO A 838 7.32 -1.40 18.85
CA PRO A 838 8.38 -2.29 18.37
C PRO A 838 9.57 -2.21 19.30
N ARG A 839 10.00 -3.35 19.86
CA ARG A 839 11.23 -3.38 20.65
C ARG A 839 12.39 -3.03 19.73
N ILE A 840 13.15 -2.02 20.14
CA ILE A 840 14.40 -1.64 19.49
C ILE A 840 15.47 -2.60 20.00
N GLU A 841 15.45 -3.85 19.54
CA GLU A 841 16.57 -4.77 19.71
C GLU A 841 17.60 -4.47 18.63
N GLY A 842 18.87 -4.41 18.99
CA GLY A 842 19.96 -3.90 18.15
C GLY A 842 19.96 -4.40 16.70
N TYR A 843 20.37 -3.53 15.81
CA TYR A 843 20.49 -3.80 14.37
C TYR A 843 21.54 -4.88 14.05
N ALA A 844 21.28 -5.70 13.05
CA ALA A 844 22.29 -6.58 12.48
C ALA A 844 23.39 -5.75 11.82
N LYS A 845 24.61 -5.88 12.29
CA LYS A 845 25.76 -5.02 11.90
C LYS A 845 26.00 -4.89 10.40
N ASP A 846 25.55 -5.86 9.60
CA ASP A 846 25.85 -5.93 8.17
C ASP A 846 24.61 -5.93 7.28
N SER A 847 23.38 -5.80 7.80
CA SER A 847 22.20 -5.90 6.96
C SER A 847 21.69 -4.53 6.52
N THR A 848 21.90 -4.23 5.25
CA THR A 848 21.12 -3.27 4.48
C THR A 848 19.73 -3.85 4.12
N TRP A 849 19.44 -5.08 4.61
CA TRP A 849 18.30 -5.87 4.21
C TRP A 849 17.45 -6.31 5.40
N ILE A 850 16.13 -6.06 5.28
CA ILE A 850 15.14 -6.45 6.28
C ILE A 850 14.63 -7.84 5.92
N GLY A 851 15.46 -8.86 6.06
CA GLY A 851 15.04 -10.27 5.87
C GLY A 851 14.46 -10.91 7.12
N ALA A 852 14.56 -10.24 8.27
CA ALA A 852 14.25 -10.81 9.58
C ALA A 852 12.74 -11.01 9.86
N GLY A 853 11.84 -10.41 9.08
CA GLY A 853 10.41 -10.48 9.35
C GLY A 853 9.68 -11.74 8.90
N ASN A 854 10.33 -12.59 8.10
CA ASN A 854 9.67 -13.79 7.59
C ASN A 854 9.37 -14.83 8.67
N GLU A 855 10.25 -14.99 9.63
CA GLU A 855 10.03 -15.93 10.73
C GLU A 855 8.90 -15.45 11.64
N GLU A 856 8.93 -14.18 12.06
CA GLU A 856 7.86 -13.57 12.85
C GLU A 856 6.50 -13.65 12.13
N ARG A 857 6.48 -13.35 10.83
CA ARG A 857 5.32 -13.51 9.98
C ARG A 857 4.80 -14.95 9.98
N ASN A 858 5.67 -15.91 9.75
CA ASN A 858 5.30 -17.33 9.62
C ASN A 858 4.77 -17.92 10.92
N VAL A 859 5.31 -17.52 12.07
CA VAL A 859 4.78 -18.01 13.38
C VAL A 859 3.38 -17.47 13.67
N CYS A 860 3.10 -16.19 13.35
CA CYS A 860 1.76 -15.61 13.46
C CYS A 860 0.76 -16.28 12.51
N LEU A 861 1.14 -16.48 11.25
CA LEU A 861 0.30 -17.16 10.27
C LEU A 861 0.00 -18.61 10.67
N ARG A 862 0.98 -19.32 11.23
CA ARG A 862 0.82 -20.68 11.73
C ARG A 862 -0.19 -20.72 12.87
N GLU A 863 -0.05 -19.84 13.85
CA GLU A 863 -0.96 -19.72 14.99
C GLU A 863 -2.38 -19.42 14.52
N LEU A 864 -2.56 -18.41 13.65
CA LEU A 864 -3.87 -18.00 13.15
C LEU A 864 -4.54 -19.08 12.28
N ALA A 865 -3.79 -19.77 11.42
CA ALA A 865 -4.33 -20.84 10.58
C ALA A 865 -4.88 -22.00 11.43
N LEU A 866 -4.13 -22.44 12.44
CA LEU A 866 -4.56 -23.49 13.37
C LEU A 866 -5.74 -23.04 14.23
N ALA A 867 -5.67 -21.81 14.79
CA ALA A 867 -6.73 -21.27 15.64
C ALA A 867 -8.05 -21.10 14.87
N ARG A 868 -7.99 -20.62 13.61
CA ARG A 868 -9.16 -20.50 12.73
C ARG A 868 -9.77 -21.86 12.43
N ALA A 869 -8.97 -22.80 12.00
CA ALA A 869 -9.45 -24.15 11.68
C ALA A 869 -10.08 -24.82 12.90
N LEU A 870 -9.42 -24.74 14.06
CA LEU A 870 -9.93 -25.28 15.32
C LEU A 870 -11.24 -24.61 15.73
N TYR A 871 -11.34 -23.26 15.66
CA TYR A 871 -12.57 -22.54 15.95
C TYR A 871 -13.72 -22.95 15.04
N ARG A 872 -13.48 -23.12 13.73
CA ARG A 872 -14.51 -23.52 12.76
C ARG A 872 -14.96 -24.98 12.89
N LEU A 873 -14.12 -25.85 13.43
CA LEU A 873 -14.49 -27.22 13.77
C LEU A 873 -15.30 -27.31 15.08
N GLY A 874 -15.28 -26.26 15.88
CA GLY A 874 -16.03 -26.22 17.15
C GLY A 874 -17.54 -26.19 16.92
N ASP A 875 -18.27 -26.90 17.76
CA ASP A 875 -19.70 -26.77 18.04
C ASP A 875 -20.75 -27.48 17.16
N SER A 876 -20.49 -27.92 15.94
CA SER A 876 -21.57 -28.55 15.15
C SER A 876 -21.83 -30.04 15.44
N SER A 877 -20.98 -30.70 16.23
CA SER A 877 -21.07 -32.15 16.45
C SER A 877 -20.91 -32.64 17.88
N GLY A 878 -20.71 -31.74 18.85
CA GLY A 878 -20.37 -32.13 20.24
C GLY A 878 -18.97 -32.74 20.41
N LEU A 879 -18.22 -32.89 19.31
CA LEU A 879 -16.86 -33.43 19.24
C LEU A 879 -15.81 -32.33 18.97
N GLY A 880 -16.25 -31.07 18.74
CA GLY A 880 -15.39 -29.95 18.36
C GLY A 880 -14.52 -29.40 19.52
N ASP A 881 -14.03 -28.17 19.37
CA ASP A 881 -13.18 -27.47 20.36
C ASP A 881 -13.93 -27.19 21.68
N SER A 882 -14.20 -28.25 22.45
CA SER A 882 -14.82 -28.14 23.80
C SER A 882 -13.96 -27.33 24.75
N SER A 883 -12.68 -27.09 24.42
CA SER A 883 -11.77 -26.27 25.22
C SER A 883 -11.90 -24.78 24.91
N GLY A 884 -12.47 -24.36 23.77
CA GLY A 884 -12.48 -22.98 23.29
C GLY A 884 -11.08 -22.43 22.99
N LEU A 885 -10.09 -23.27 22.76
CA LEU A 885 -8.70 -22.86 22.54
C LEU A 885 -8.55 -22.03 21.27
N GLY A 886 -9.22 -22.43 20.17
CA GLY A 886 -9.23 -21.71 18.91
C GLY A 886 -9.75 -20.28 19.09
N GLU A 887 -10.93 -20.13 19.72
CA GLU A 887 -11.54 -18.83 20.00
C GLU A 887 -10.63 -17.96 20.89
N ARG A 888 -10.14 -18.50 22.01
CA ARG A 888 -9.26 -17.73 22.90
C ARG A 888 -8.01 -17.25 22.19
N THR A 889 -7.43 -18.07 21.31
CA THR A 889 -6.25 -17.68 20.53
C THR A 889 -6.60 -16.58 19.54
N LEU A 890 -7.70 -16.67 18.78
CA LEU A 890 -8.16 -15.61 17.89
C LEU A 890 -8.42 -14.29 18.64
N ARG A 891 -9.03 -14.36 19.83
CA ARG A 891 -9.29 -13.18 20.66
C ARG A 891 -8.03 -12.43 21.09
N THR A 892 -6.88 -13.09 21.20
CA THR A 892 -5.61 -12.40 21.50
C THR A 892 -5.16 -11.50 20.36
N TYR A 893 -5.58 -11.76 19.13
CA TYR A 893 -5.25 -10.97 17.95
C TYR A 893 -6.24 -9.84 17.65
N VAL A 894 -7.39 -9.78 18.30
CA VAL A 894 -8.46 -8.82 17.98
C VAL A 894 -7.97 -7.36 18.02
N ASP A 895 -7.07 -7.05 18.94
CA ASP A 895 -6.49 -5.72 19.12
C ASP A 895 -4.98 -5.67 18.82
N ASP A 896 -4.47 -6.61 18.04
CA ASP A 896 -3.07 -6.60 17.62
C ASP A 896 -2.80 -5.35 16.77
N PRO A 897 -1.74 -4.57 17.05
CA PRO A 897 -1.43 -3.37 16.28
C PRO A 897 -1.11 -3.65 14.80
N ARG A 898 -0.76 -4.88 14.45
CA ARG A 898 -0.61 -5.34 13.07
C ARG A 898 -2.00 -5.68 12.50
N ARG A 899 -2.62 -4.68 11.89
CA ARG A 899 -4.03 -4.71 11.46
C ARG A 899 -4.43 -5.93 10.63
N VAL A 900 -3.54 -6.45 9.79
CA VAL A 900 -3.80 -7.62 8.95
C VAL A 900 -4.27 -8.80 9.79
N TYR A 901 -3.60 -9.07 10.91
CA TYR A 901 -3.97 -10.16 11.82
C TYR A 901 -5.23 -9.84 12.61
N ALA A 902 -5.36 -8.61 13.09
CA ALA A 902 -6.53 -8.17 13.85
C ALA A 902 -7.83 -8.25 13.03
N VAL A 903 -7.83 -7.76 11.81
CA VAL A 903 -8.99 -7.82 10.91
C VAL A 903 -9.35 -9.28 10.60
N HIS A 904 -8.36 -10.13 10.30
CA HIS A 904 -8.60 -11.55 10.08
C HIS A 904 -9.26 -12.22 11.29
N ALA A 905 -8.71 -12.02 12.49
CA ALA A 905 -9.25 -12.61 13.71
C ALA A 905 -10.69 -12.14 13.99
N ARG A 906 -10.98 -10.83 13.85
CA ARG A 906 -12.33 -10.28 14.01
C ARG A 906 -13.30 -10.87 12.99
N SER A 907 -12.89 -10.96 11.71
CA SER A 907 -13.72 -11.49 10.63
C SER A 907 -14.06 -12.97 10.86
N VAL A 908 -13.07 -13.77 11.31
CA VAL A 908 -13.29 -15.18 11.64
C VAL A 908 -14.29 -15.32 12.79
N LEU A 909 -14.10 -14.56 13.88
CA LEU A 909 -15.00 -14.59 15.04
C LEU A 909 -16.42 -14.12 14.69
N ALA A 910 -16.57 -13.10 13.85
CA ALA A 910 -17.86 -12.60 13.37
C ALA A 910 -18.60 -13.60 12.46
N GLY A 911 -17.85 -14.41 11.71
CA GLY A 911 -18.41 -15.45 10.83
C GLY A 911 -18.99 -16.67 11.57
N GLY A 912 -18.68 -16.84 12.86
CA GLY A 912 -19.12 -17.95 13.72
C GLY A 912 -18.51 -19.29 13.34
N HIS A 913 -19.00 -20.35 14.00
CA HIS A 913 -18.51 -21.73 13.81
C HIS A 913 -18.94 -22.39 12.49
N SER A 914 -19.82 -21.77 11.69
CA SER A 914 -20.21 -22.37 10.43
C SER A 914 -19.00 -22.38 9.50
N ALA A 915 -18.43 -23.57 9.27
CA ALA A 915 -17.72 -23.84 8.03
C ALA A 915 -18.72 -23.59 6.88
N ARG A 916 -18.92 -22.32 6.52
CA ARG A 916 -19.64 -22.01 5.30
C ARG A 916 -18.84 -22.68 4.20
N SER A 917 -19.47 -23.63 3.53
CA SER A 917 -19.08 -24.11 2.21
C SER A 917 -19.15 -22.94 1.22
N ARG A 918 -18.37 -21.93 1.45
CA ARG A 918 -17.99 -20.92 0.49
C ARG A 918 -16.63 -21.38 -0.03
N SER A 919 -16.69 -22.17 -1.05
CA SER A 919 -15.70 -22.10 -2.11
C SER A 919 -15.47 -20.59 -2.35
N GLY A 920 -14.33 -20.04 -1.90
CA GLY A 920 -13.97 -18.65 -2.10
C GLY A 920 -14.89 -17.64 -1.42
N GLY A 921 -14.54 -17.15 -0.24
CA GLY A 921 -15.17 -15.96 0.30
C GLY A 921 -14.88 -14.75 -0.60
N GLY A 922 -15.88 -14.25 -1.32
CA GLY A 922 -15.78 -12.96 -2.04
C GLY A 922 -14.71 -12.83 -3.14
N GLU A 923 -13.85 -13.80 -3.32
CA GLU A 923 -12.85 -13.83 -4.39
C GLU A 923 -13.51 -14.24 -5.70
N CYS A 924 -13.08 -13.69 -6.83
CA CYS A 924 -13.55 -14.06 -8.14
C CYS A 924 -13.30 -15.55 -8.36
N LEU A 925 -14.33 -16.38 -8.22
CA LEU A 925 -14.25 -17.77 -8.63
C LEU A 925 -14.19 -17.84 -10.15
N PRO A 926 -13.43 -18.81 -10.72
CA PRO A 926 -13.56 -19.14 -12.12
C PRO A 926 -15.03 -19.45 -12.44
N GLY A 927 -15.68 -18.61 -13.24
CA GLY A 927 -17.09 -18.76 -13.62
C GLY A 927 -18.10 -17.76 -13.07
N GLU A 928 -17.77 -16.94 -12.04
CA GLU A 928 -18.67 -15.85 -11.60
C GLU A 928 -18.51 -14.57 -12.43
N CYS A 929 -17.46 -14.44 -13.20
CA CYS A 929 -17.33 -13.39 -14.21
C CYS A 929 -18.05 -13.88 -15.50
N ALA A 930 -19.36 -13.93 -15.46
CA ALA A 930 -20.16 -14.20 -16.66
C ALA A 930 -19.95 -13.07 -17.69
N PHE A 931 -19.90 -13.46 -18.95
CA PHE A 931 -19.73 -12.74 -20.21
C PHE A 931 -20.32 -11.35 -20.28
#